data_1b44eb7a299fafd0187b0d858c9e3a2f
#
_entry.id   1b44eb7a299fafd0187b0d858c9e3a2f
#
_cell.length_a   1.000
_cell.length_b   1.000
_cell.length_c   1.000
_cell.angle_alpha   90.00
_cell.angle_beta   90.00
_cell.angle_gamma   90.00
#
_symmetry.space_group_name_H-M   'P 1'
#
loop_
_entity.id
_entity.type
_entity.pdbx_description
1 polymer ?
#
loop_
_entity_poly.entity_id
_entity_poly.type
_entity_poly.pdbx_seq_one_letter_code
_entity_poly.pdbx_strand_id
1 'polypeptide(L)'
;MKMLLCKRTGNALVATGMLLSSMLMLSCSDTLDPVLPAQPQTDEAMTRAASSLQPLNDVMMQAFYWNVPVDETNKNGSWWNTLRSKASEMKSSGITAIWTPVPSKGNWGIVDNGYGIYDHYDLGNYNQKGTTETRFGSRAELESMISTMHQSPKISVYSDVVLNHVYSSDENEEVNPAVKAYVFGEAHGEQNKPYPANEIRWVIPNAAAGDYYIQIKGYGLPWNESSTQRGYDLMIRWDNSNISSNYSWEYEPNNGNGSFNNFPGSGRVIRGHMENRSDIDEYKIHVSSKHDIEIRLSAKREDGSNWVDAGSMLGYYPVAVWYNGNNLANTTLQARTNTHITYVNHTGSGEPNYSWNYSHFHPADANDWLGDYGNDEIITNTKFFGNDYNTYNSTVQTRLNNWGKWLVNKIHFDGFRLDFVRGFQESFVANWVNGLPHVDGAQPFIVGEYWGADYRIKDWVNTVASYGAQVNGFDFPLKSTLTEMCNGNGNSFNMSWLNHAGMVRNNSGNGLPGTSVVTFLDNHDTGKEHDKWVTKDHQLGYAYILTHEGRPCLFYPHFFGVTQVDADHSNYTTTAPSSLKNKLKKLIEIRKKYLGGIITVLSETGNPYPSSNCQNLYIARRQGNGTKDGAIIVLNNHDSSTKAMWVTVNASGFSNWAGKRLVNVLNTSQKVTVQADGRVELSAPSRGYSIWVKETDL
;
A
#
# COMPACT_ATOMS: atom_id res chain seq x y z
N MET A 1 -7.08 5.98 -14.56
CA MET A 1 -7.89 5.17 -13.66
C MET A 1 -8.52 6.11 -12.63
N LYS A 2 -9.81 6.36 -12.72
CA LYS A 2 -10.47 7.26 -11.74
C LYS A 2 -10.91 6.42 -10.56
N MET A 3 -10.23 6.53 -9.43
CA MET A 3 -10.74 6.06 -8.16
C MET A 3 -11.98 6.88 -7.77
N LEU A 4 -13.12 6.24 -7.70
CA LEU A 4 -14.34 6.87 -7.17
C LEU A 4 -14.30 6.82 -5.64
N LEU A 5 -14.11 7.97 -5.05
CA LEU A 5 -14.30 8.17 -3.61
C LEU A 5 -15.76 8.47 -3.31
N CYS A 6 -16.37 7.62 -2.51
CA CYS A 6 -17.71 7.83 -1.96
C CYS A 6 -17.65 8.93 -0.89
N LYS A 7 -18.32 10.06 -1.14
CA LYS A 7 -18.51 11.13 -0.14
C LYS A 7 -19.54 10.68 0.90
N ARG A 8 -19.16 10.60 2.15
CA ARG A 8 -20.10 10.66 3.29
C ARG A 8 -19.90 11.99 4.00
N THR A 9 -20.93 12.82 3.96
CA THR A 9 -21.10 14.02 4.80
C THR A 9 -21.43 13.60 6.23
N GLY A 10 -20.62 14.06 7.16
CA GLY A 10 -20.87 13.87 8.59
C GLY A 10 -21.86 14.89 9.17
N ASN A 11 -22.64 14.46 10.13
CA ASN A 11 -23.19 15.35 11.14
C ASN A 11 -22.93 14.77 12.52
N ALA A 12 -22.35 15.59 13.35
CA ALA A 12 -22.08 15.34 14.75
C ALA A 12 -23.39 15.37 15.58
N LEU A 13 -23.47 14.50 16.57
CA LEU A 13 -24.14 14.87 17.84
C LEU A 13 -23.56 14.06 19.01
N VAL A 14 -23.36 14.77 20.09
CA VAL A 14 -22.84 14.42 21.40
C VAL A 14 -23.85 13.57 22.19
N ALA A 15 -23.41 12.59 22.97
CA ALA A 15 -23.74 12.48 24.40
C ALA A 15 -23.23 11.18 25.05
N THR A 16 -22.44 11.36 26.04
CA THR A 16 -22.22 10.66 27.33
C THR A 16 -23.03 9.41 27.69
N GLY A 17 -22.34 8.41 28.28
CA GLY A 17 -22.90 7.45 29.19
C GLY A 17 -22.07 6.18 29.39
N MET A 18 -21.41 6.09 30.55
CA MET A 18 -20.81 4.86 31.11
C MET A 18 -21.80 3.72 31.25
N LEU A 19 -21.35 2.48 31.04
CA LEU A 19 -21.42 1.43 32.08
C LEU A 19 -20.78 0.11 31.56
N LEU A 20 -19.98 -0.51 32.43
CA LEU A 20 -19.39 -1.84 32.30
C LEU A 20 -20.45 -2.92 32.16
N SER A 21 -20.23 -3.92 31.32
CA SER A 21 -20.49 -5.30 31.70
C SER A 21 -19.70 -6.27 30.79
N SER A 22 -18.91 -7.09 31.45
CA SER A 22 -18.21 -8.24 30.92
C SER A 22 -19.15 -9.33 30.42
N MET A 23 -19.01 -9.81 29.20
CA MET A 23 -19.50 -11.11 28.80
C MET A 23 -18.49 -11.82 27.90
N LEU A 24 -18.00 -12.94 28.39
CA LEU A 24 -17.28 -13.94 27.64
C LEU A 24 -18.17 -14.43 26.49
N MET A 25 -17.67 -14.36 25.26
CA MET A 25 -18.17 -15.17 24.17
C MET A 25 -17.08 -16.16 23.77
N LEU A 26 -17.41 -17.43 23.94
CA LEU A 26 -16.65 -18.53 23.34
C LEU A 26 -16.79 -18.44 21.81
N SER A 27 -15.69 -18.30 21.12
CA SER A 27 -15.65 -18.48 19.68
C SER A 27 -15.42 -19.95 19.36
N CYS A 28 -16.26 -20.47 18.47
CA CYS A 28 -16.06 -21.80 17.88
C CYS A 28 -14.84 -21.77 16.95
N SER A 29 -14.12 -22.88 17.02
CA SER A 29 -12.87 -23.17 16.35
C SER A 29 -13.01 -23.23 14.85
N ASP A 30 -12.28 -22.39 14.14
CA ASP A 30 -11.92 -22.62 12.76
C ASP A 30 -10.69 -23.53 12.69
N THR A 31 -10.67 -24.38 11.68
CA THR A 31 -9.62 -25.34 11.40
C THR A 31 -8.31 -24.62 11.15
N LEU A 32 -7.37 -24.86 12.04
CA LEU A 32 -6.03 -24.28 12.03
C LEU A 32 -5.20 -24.84 10.87
N ASP A 33 -4.67 -23.94 10.05
CA ASP A 33 -3.44 -24.19 9.31
C ASP A 33 -2.32 -24.60 10.29
N PRO A 34 -1.36 -25.42 9.87
CA PRO A 34 -0.29 -25.85 10.76
C PRO A 34 0.57 -24.67 11.16
N VAL A 35 0.27 -24.09 12.31
CA VAL A 35 1.09 -23.09 12.96
C VAL A 35 2.39 -23.77 13.37
N LEU A 36 3.48 -23.41 12.70
CA LEU A 36 4.81 -23.69 13.22
C LEU A 36 4.94 -22.99 14.59
N PRO A 37 5.44 -23.66 15.62
CA PRO A 37 5.50 -23.09 16.94
C PRO A 37 6.34 -21.82 16.94
N ALA A 38 5.75 -20.71 17.38
CA ALA A 38 6.46 -19.46 17.61
C ALA A 38 7.56 -19.71 18.63
N GLN A 39 8.80 -19.53 18.25
CA GLN A 39 9.92 -19.47 19.21
C GLN A 39 9.75 -18.21 20.06
N PRO A 40 9.90 -18.27 21.38
CA PRO A 40 9.85 -17.07 22.20
C PRO A 40 10.98 -16.13 21.79
N GLN A 41 10.63 -14.97 21.25
CA GLN A 41 11.62 -13.93 21.00
C GLN A 41 12.15 -13.42 22.34
N THR A 42 13.44 -13.60 22.57
CA THR A 42 14.14 -12.97 23.67
C THR A 42 14.41 -11.51 23.30
N ASP A 43 14.37 -10.61 24.29
CA ASP A 43 14.72 -9.19 24.14
C ASP A 43 16.08 -8.96 23.46
N GLU A 44 16.95 -9.97 23.42
CA GLU A 44 18.22 -9.96 22.68
C GLU A 44 18.06 -9.94 21.15
N ALA A 45 16.98 -10.48 20.58
CA ALA A 45 16.77 -10.42 19.12
C ALA A 45 16.36 -9.02 18.66
N MET A 46 15.53 -8.32 19.45
CA MET A 46 15.16 -6.93 19.20
C MET A 46 16.36 -5.99 19.40
N THR A 47 17.22 -6.24 20.40
CA THR A 47 18.44 -5.46 20.62
C THR A 47 19.51 -5.72 19.56
N ARG A 48 19.63 -6.94 19.02
CA ARG A 48 20.54 -7.23 17.90
C ARG A 48 20.12 -6.60 16.60
N ALA A 49 18.82 -6.57 16.29
CA ALA A 49 18.31 -5.85 15.13
C ALA A 49 18.60 -4.35 15.21
N ALA A 50 18.48 -3.75 16.40
CA ALA A 50 18.79 -2.33 16.62
C ALA A 50 20.30 -2.02 16.57
N SER A 51 21.19 -2.95 16.88
CA SER A 51 22.64 -2.71 16.96
C SER A 51 23.40 -2.86 15.64
N SER A 52 22.81 -3.48 14.62
CA SER A 52 23.43 -3.70 13.30
C SER A 52 23.08 -2.63 12.27
N LEU A 53 22.18 -1.69 12.60
CA LEU A 53 21.69 -0.70 11.68
C LEU A 53 22.65 0.50 11.62
N GLN A 54 23.20 0.75 10.44
CA GLN A 54 24.07 1.89 10.14
C GLN A 54 23.43 3.21 10.58
N PRO A 55 24.19 4.19 11.04
CA PRO A 55 23.64 5.53 11.33
C PRO A 55 22.90 6.05 10.12
N LEU A 56 21.65 6.48 10.31
CA LEU A 56 20.75 6.92 9.21
C LEU A 56 21.17 8.30 8.67
N ASN A 57 22.31 8.35 8.00
CA ASN A 57 22.71 9.51 7.19
C ASN A 57 22.12 9.47 5.76
N ASP A 58 21.29 8.46 5.48
CA ASP A 58 20.67 8.26 4.18
C ASP A 58 19.68 9.37 3.86
N VAL A 59 19.68 9.74 2.59
CA VAL A 59 18.66 10.56 1.97
C VAL A 59 18.23 9.87 0.69
N MET A 60 17.02 9.35 0.69
CA MET A 60 16.40 8.71 -0.47
C MET A 60 15.68 9.75 -1.33
N MET A 61 15.55 9.49 -2.61
CA MET A 61 14.65 10.22 -3.51
C MET A 61 13.77 9.23 -4.24
N GLN A 62 12.45 9.41 -4.21
CA GLN A 62 11.58 8.83 -5.22
C GLN A 62 11.85 9.54 -6.54
N ALA A 63 12.50 8.82 -7.47
CA ALA A 63 13.07 9.39 -8.69
C ALA A 63 12.07 9.35 -9.87
N PHE A 64 10.79 9.45 -9.59
CA PHE A 64 9.74 9.51 -10.61
C PHE A 64 8.46 10.15 -10.03
N TYR A 65 7.51 10.39 -10.90
CA TYR A 65 6.15 10.82 -10.60
C TYR A 65 5.19 10.14 -11.58
N TRP A 66 3.86 10.23 -11.36
CA TRP A 66 2.88 9.37 -12.05
C TRP A 66 2.98 9.41 -13.57
N ASN A 67 2.96 10.60 -14.17
CA ASN A 67 2.98 10.78 -15.63
C ASN A 67 4.35 11.22 -16.14
N VAL A 68 5.43 10.46 -15.82
CA VAL A 68 6.72 10.73 -16.46
C VAL A 68 6.58 10.66 -17.98
N PRO A 69 7.27 11.54 -18.73
CA PRO A 69 7.05 11.68 -20.16
C PRO A 69 7.44 10.44 -20.95
N VAL A 70 6.76 10.21 -22.04
CA VAL A 70 6.98 9.14 -22.99
C VAL A 70 6.66 9.62 -24.41
N ASP A 71 7.38 9.14 -25.41
CA ASP A 71 7.08 9.36 -26.84
C ASP A 71 6.16 8.23 -27.33
N GLU A 72 4.84 8.47 -27.26
CA GLU A 72 3.83 7.51 -27.69
C GLU A 72 3.85 7.26 -29.21
N THR A 73 4.30 8.23 -29.99
CA THR A 73 4.36 8.14 -31.47
C THR A 73 5.44 7.18 -31.91
N ASN A 74 6.65 7.35 -31.39
CA ASN A 74 7.80 6.52 -31.73
C ASN A 74 7.97 5.32 -30.81
N LYS A 75 7.12 5.17 -29.79
CA LYS A 75 7.15 4.07 -28.79
C LYS A 75 8.47 4.03 -28.02
N ASN A 76 9.01 5.20 -27.64
CA ASN A 76 10.26 5.35 -26.93
C ASN A 76 10.04 5.92 -25.52
N GLY A 77 10.62 5.27 -24.52
CA GLY A 77 10.80 5.80 -23.19
C GLY A 77 12.13 6.56 -23.06
N SER A 78 12.21 7.50 -22.13
CA SER A 78 13.46 8.27 -21.96
C SER A 78 13.82 8.50 -20.48
N TRP A 79 13.06 7.90 -19.59
CA TRP A 79 13.19 8.22 -18.15
C TRP A 79 14.52 7.74 -17.56
N TRP A 80 15.00 6.57 -17.96
CA TRP A 80 16.30 6.07 -17.51
C TRP A 80 17.45 7.02 -17.90
N ASN A 81 17.43 7.53 -19.12
CA ASN A 81 18.41 8.53 -19.58
C ASN A 81 18.25 9.88 -18.83
N THR A 82 17.02 10.26 -18.54
CA THR A 82 16.75 11.45 -17.70
C THR A 82 17.38 11.31 -16.33
N LEU A 83 17.17 10.20 -15.63
CA LEU A 83 17.75 9.94 -14.30
C LEU A 83 19.28 9.87 -14.38
N ARG A 84 19.82 9.18 -15.40
CA ARG A 84 21.27 9.12 -15.64
C ARG A 84 21.88 10.51 -15.78
N SER A 85 21.23 11.42 -16.50
CA SER A 85 21.70 12.80 -16.67
C SER A 85 21.70 13.62 -15.37
N LYS A 86 20.85 13.25 -14.40
CA LYS A 86 20.75 13.91 -13.09
C LYS A 86 21.69 13.33 -12.03
N ALA A 87 22.38 12.22 -12.31
CA ALA A 87 23.20 11.51 -11.33
C ALA A 87 24.25 12.40 -10.65
N SER A 88 24.98 13.22 -11.41
CA SER A 88 26.00 14.13 -10.86
C SER A 88 25.41 15.14 -9.88
N GLU A 89 24.24 15.73 -10.20
CA GLU A 89 23.56 16.67 -9.31
C GLU A 89 23.03 15.99 -8.06
N MET A 90 22.45 14.78 -8.18
CA MET A 90 22.00 14.00 -7.04
C MET A 90 23.15 13.69 -6.09
N LYS A 91 24.28 13.21 -6.62
CA LYS A 91 25.49 12.91 -5.85
C LYS A 91 26.03 14.14 -5.13
N SER A 92 26.20 15.24 -5.85
CA SER A 92 26.71 16.50 -5.26
C SER A 92 25.75 17.13 -4.24
N SER A 93 24.46 16.84 -4.34
CA SER A 93 23.46 17.25 -3.37
C SER A 93 23.38 16.36 -2.13
N GLY A 94 24.09 15.22 -2.15
CA GLY A 94 24.15 14.31 -1.02
C GLY A 94 23.00 13.28 -0.96
N ILE A 95 22.26 13.07 -2.04
CA ILE A 95 21.31 11.96 -2.17
C ILE A 95 22.12 10.66 -2.20
N THR A 96 21.70 9.66 -1.42
CA THR A 96 22.39 8.38 -1.24
C THR A 96 21.68 7.21 -1.85
N ALA A 97 20.38 7.34 -2.12
CA ALA A 97 19.59 6.32 -2.75
C ALA A 97 18.48 6.92 -3.61
N ILE A 98 18.11 6.22 -4.67
CA ILE A 98 16.93 6.53 -5.47
C ILE A 98 15.98 5.33 -5.49
N TRP A 99 14.68 5.60 -5.42
CA TRP A 99 13.62 4.66 -5.70
C TRP A 99 13.09 4.94 -7.12
N THR A 100 13.24 3.96 -8.00
CA THR A 100 12.87 4.03 -9.42
C THR A 100 11.47 3.44 -9.64
N PRO A 101 10.79 3.78 -10.75
CA PRO A 101 9.53 3.14 -11.09
C PRO A 101 9.72 1.65 -11.41
N VAL A 102 8.61 0.92 -11.53
CA VAL A 102 8.59 -0.50 -11.93
C VAL A 102 9.24 -0.66 -13.30
N PRO A 103 10.34 -1.41 -13.43
CA PRO A 103 11.09 -1.46 -14.70
C PRO A 103 10.48 -2.43 -15.71
N SER A 104 9.59 -3.33 -15.28
CA SER A 104 9.07 -4.44 -16.10
C SER A 104 8.04 -3.97 -17.11
N LYS A 105 7.85 -4.76 -18.18
CA LYS A 105 6.85 -4.49 -19.22
C LYS A 105 5.44 -4.43 -18.65
N GLY A 106 4.76 -3.33 -18.92
CA GLY A 106 3.37 -3.13 -18.56
C GLY A 106 2.39 -3.61 -19.62
N ASN A 107 1.19 -3.94 -19.19
CA ASN A 107 0.11 -4.47 -20.03
C ASN A 107 -0.38 -3.49 -21.11
N TRP A 108 -0.34 -2.20 -20.82
CA TRP A 108 -0.75 -1.15 -21.78
C TRP A 108 0.44 -0.62 -22.62
N GLY A 109 1.52 -1.40 -22.69
CA GLY A 109 2.67 -1.09 -23.53
C GLY A 109 3.39 0.18 -23.10
N ILE A 110 3.63 1.09 -24.08
CA ILE A 110 4.45 2.29 -23.81
C ILE A 110 3.82 3.31 -22.86
N VAL A 111 2.50 3.29 -22.69
CA VAL A 111 1.79 4.23 -21.81
C VAL A 111 1.65 3.72 -20.37
N ASP A 112 1.97 2.46 -20.15
CA ASP A 112 1.88 1.84 -18.81
C ASP A 112 2.90 2.48 -17.86
N ASN A 113 2.45 2.88 -16.69
CA ASN A 113 3.31 3.45 -15.65
C ASN A 113 4.04 2.39 -14.79
N GLY A 114 3.96 1.12 -15.18
CA GLY A 114 4.63 -0.01 -14.55
C GLY A 114 3.75 -0.82 -13.60
N TYR A 115 2.67 -0.23 -13.07
CA TYR A 115 1.78 -0.93 -12.13
C TYR A 115 0.80 -1.89 -12.82
N GLY A 116 0.60 -1.75 -14.13
CA GLY A 116 -0.05 -2.76 -14.95
C GLY A 116 0.91 -3.87 -15.39
N ILE A 117 1.76 -4.36 -14.51
CA ILE A 117 2.83 -5.31 -14.85
C ILE A 117 2.30 -6.49 -15.67
N TYR A 118 3.00 -6.81 -16.78
CA TYR A 118 2.69 -7.93 -17.68
C TYR A 118 3.77 -8.99 -17.64
N ASP A 119 5.00 -8.64 -18.00
CA ASP A 119 6.13 -9.58 -18.05
C ASP A 119 7.27 -9.09 -17.16
N HIS A 120 7.50 -9.82 -16.07
CA HIS A 120 8.49 -9.48 -15.05
C HIS A 120 9.92 -9.39 -15.58
N TYR A 121 10.28 -10.20 -16.58
CA TYR A 121 11.65 -10.28 -17.13
C TYR A 121 11.86 -9.39 -18.35
N ASP A 122 10.80 -8.83 -18.94
CA ASP A 122 10.93 -7.86 -20.03
C ASP A 122 11.11 -6.44 -19.45
N LEU A 123 12.33 -5.95 -19.45
CA LEU A 123 12.69 -4.60 -19.01
C LEU A 123 12.80 -3.60 -20.17
N GLY A 124 12.09 -3.85 -21.26
CA GLY A 124 12.15 -3.02 -22.47
C GLY A 124 13.13 -3.59 -23.51
N ASN A 125 13.23 -4.90 -23.60
CA ASN A 125 14.08 -5.60 -24.56
C ASN A 125 13.33 -6.61 -25.44
N TYR A 126 12.05 -6.83 -25.21
CA TYR A 126 11.20 -7.71 -26.04
C TYR A 126 10.02 -6.94 -26.61
N ASN A 127 9.68 -7.23 -27.88
CA ASN A 127 8.50 -6.65 -28.50
C ASN A 127 7.23 -7.35 -28.01
N GLN A 128 6.58 -6.76 -27.02
CA GLN A 128 5.35 -7.22 -26.42
C GLN A 128 4.41 -6.04 -26.16
N LYS A 129 3.10 -6.27 -26.14
CA LYS A 129 2.11 -5.22 -25.90
C LYS A 129 2.28 -3.99 -26.82
N GLY A 130 2.69 -4.25 -28.06
CA GLY A 130 2.83 -3.21 -29.11
C GLY A 130 4.05 -2.30 -28.99
N THR A 131 5.02 -2.64 -28.14
CA THR A 131 6.27 -1.88 -27.97
C THR A 131 7.43 -2.78 -27.54
N THR A 132 8.66 -2.40 -27.89
CA THR A 132 9.87 -3.02 -27.33
C THR A 132 10.22 -2.36 -25.99
N GLU A 133 10.26 -1.04 -25.95
CA GLU A 133 10.60 -0.32 -24.72
C GLU A 133 9.43 -0.28 -23.72
N THR A 134 9.76 -0.08 -22.46
CA THR A 134 8.81 0.34 -21.42
C THR A 134 8.63 1.86 -21.47
N ARG A 135 7.65 2.40 -20.77
CA ARG A 135 7.47 3.86 -20.57
C ARG A 135 8.79 4.55 -20.18
N PHE A 136 9.65 3.85 -19.49
CA PHE A 136 10.84 4.41 -18.88
C PHE A 136 12.09 4.28 -19.77
N GLY A 137 12.04 3.46 -20.81
CA GLY A 137 13.12 3.22 -21.76
C GLY A 137 13.44 1.74 -21.95
N SER A 138 14.57 1.47 -22.57
CA SER A 138 15.10 0.13 -22.83
C SER A 138 15.86 -0.41 -21.61
N ARG A 139 16.03 -1.74 -21.56
CA ARG A 139 16.85 -2.42 -20.56
C ARG A 139 18.31 -1.90 -20.55
N ALA A 140 18.89 -1.67 -21.72
CA ALA A 140 20.27 -1.15 -21.82
C ALA A 140 20.41 0.24 -21.17
N GLU A 141 19.41 1.10 -21.32
CA GLU A 141 19.37 2.41 -20.67
C GLU A 141 19.22 2.30 -19.15
N LEU A 142 18.39 1.38 -18.66
CA LEU A 142 18.24 1.06 -17.24
C LEU A 142 19.59 0.61 -16.65
N GLU A 143 20.23 -0.38 -17.25
CA GLU A 143 21.53 -0.90 -16.79
C GLU A 143 22.62 0.19 -16.82
N SER A 144 22.62 1.06 -17.84
CA SER A 144 23.52 2.22 -17.94
C SER A 144 23.25 3.25 -16.84
N MET A 145 21.99 3.51 -16.52
CA MET A 145 21.59 4.39 -15.42
C MET A 145 22.07 3.83 -14.07
N ILE A 146 21.81 2.57 -13.78
CA ILE A 146 22.26 1.90 -12.54
C ILE A 146 23.79 1.97 -12.43
N SER A 147 24.52 1.60 -13.49
CA SER A 147 25.99 1.69 -13.54
C SER A 147 26.49 3.10 -13.24
N THR A 148 25.83 4.14 -13.76
CA THR A 148 26.18 5.55 -13.50
C THR A 148 25.91 5.93 -12.04
N MET A 149 24.81 5.48 -11.45
CA MET A 149 24.50 5.71 -10.04
C MET A 149 25.54 5.03 -9.13
N HIS A 150 26.01 3.85 -9.48
CA HIS A 150 27.00 3.10 -8.69
C HIS A 150 28.43 3.67 -8.74
N GLN A 151 28.74 4.57 -9.68
CA GLN A 151 30.04 5.26 -9.66
C GLN A 151 30.18 6.09 -8.37
N SER A 152 31.43 6.25 -7.91
CA SER A 152 31.72 6.97 -6.65
C SER A 152 31.38 8.48 -6.73
N PRO A 153 30.77 9.08 -5.72
CA PRO A 153 30.10 8.43 -4.60
C PRO A 153 28.87 7.64 -5.06
N LYS A 154 28.70 6.41 -4.55
CA LYS A 154 27.61 5.53 -4.92
C LYS A 154 26.25 6.11 -4.50
N ILE A 155 25.26 6.03 -5.39
CA ILE A 155 23.85 6.14 -5.08
C ILE A 155 23.25 4.74 -5.23
N SER A 156 22.64 4.20 -4.18
CA SER A 156 21.92 2.94 -4.25
C SER A 156 20.64 3.09 -5.08
N VAL A 157 20.33 2.06 -5.87
CA VAL A 157 19.16 2.06 -6.75
C VAL A 157 18.16 1.01 -6.26
N TYR A 158 16.98 1.46 -5.86
CA TYR A 158 15.90 0.60 -5.39
C TYR A 158 14.81 0.52 -6.47
N SER A 159 14.43 -0.69 -6.84
CA SER A 159 13.33 -0.90 -7.79
C SER A 159 11.99 -0.87 -7.08
N ASP A 160 11.00 -0.23 -7.70
CA ASP A 160 9.62 -0.57 -7.40
C ASP A 160 9.31 -1.97 -7.92
N VAL A 161 8.61 -2.80 -7.16
CA VAL A 161 8.24 -4.16 -7.54
C VAL A 161 6.79 -4.47 -7.15
N VAL A 162 6.08 -5.04 -8.10
CA VAL A 162 4.70 -5.50 -7.93
C VAL A 162 4.73 -7.01 -7.71
N LEU A 163 4.41 -7.44 -6.49
CA LEU A 163 4.33 -8.85 -6.11
C LEU A 163 2.88 -9.33 -5.95
N ASN A 164 1.93 -8.41 -5.99
CA ASN A 164 0.52 -8.69 -5.76
C ASN A 164 -0.15 -9.30 -6.99
N HIS A 165 0.13 -8.83 -8.18
CA HIS A 165 -0.65 -9.14 -9.37
C HIS A 165 0.15 -9.07 -10.67
N VAL A 166 -0.49 -9.56 -11.74
CA VAL A 166 -0.05 -9.38 -13.13
C VAL A 166 -1.25 -9.14 -14.02
N TYR A 167 -1.11 -8.28 -15.01
CA TYR A 167 -2.15 -8.05 -16.01
C TYR A 167 -1.89 -8.86 -17.28
N SER A 168 -2.92 -9.22 -18.01
CA SER A 168 -2.82 -9.93 -19.28
C SER A 168 -3.74 -9.38 -20.38
N SER A 169 -4.79 -8.65 -20.00
CA SER A 169 -5.75 -8.05 -20.93
C SER A 169 -6.22 -6.68 -20.46
N ASP A 170 -7.49 -6.46 -20.27
CA ASP A 170 -8.07 -5.22 -19.75
C ASP A 170 -8.13 -5.22 -18.20
N GLU A 171 -8.70 -4.17 -17.63
CA GLU A 171 -8.85 -4.05 -16.16
C GLU A 171 -9.75 -5.13 -15.56
N ASN A 172 -10.67 -5.69 -16.36
CA ASN A 172 -11.58 -6.75 -15.97
C ASN A 172 -11.02 -8.14 -16.29
N GLU A 173 -9.78 -8.36 -15.92
CA GLU A 173 -9.03 -9.57 -16.16
C GLU A 173 -9.85 -10.83 -15.95
N GLU A 174 -9.68 -11.78 -16.85
CA GLU A 174 -10.34 -13.06 -16.75
C GLU A 174 -9.81 -13.87 -15.57
N VAL A 175 -10.60 -13.96 -14.53
CA VAL A 175 -10.40 -14.96 -13.50
C VAL A 175 -10.56 -16.36 -14.10
N ASN A 176 -10.08 -17.35 -13.38
CA ASN A 176 -10.33 -18.74 -13.70
C ASN A 176 -11.79 -18.92 -14.13
N PRO A 177 -12.05 -19.34 -15.37
CA PRO A 177 -13.42 -19.44 -15.89
C PRO A 177 -14.34 -20.33 -15.06
N ALA A 178 -13.79 -21.25 -14.27
CA ALA A 178 -14.57 -22.10 -13.38
C ALA A 178 -14.97 -21.37 -12.09
N VAL A 179 -14.22 -20.33 -11.70
CA VAL A 179 -14.52 -19.46 -10.54
C VAL A 179 -15.22 -18.19 -10.99
N LYS A 180 -15.05 -17.79 -12.26
CA LYS A 180 -15.59 -16.55 -12.84
C LYS A 180 -17.03 -16.30 -12.44
N ALA A 181 -17.80 -17.34 -12.48
CA ALA A 181 -19.17 -17.32 -12.07
C ALA A 181 -19.38 -17.06 -10.59
N TYR A 182 -18.45 -17.46 -9.77
CA TYR A 182 -18.61 -17.49 -8.33
C TYR A 182 -18.23 -16.15 -7.68
N VAL A 183 -17.24 -15.52 -8.23
CA VAL A 183 -16.58 -14.37 -7.64
C VAL A 183 -17.07 -13.06 -8.24
N PHE A 184 -17.40 -13.11 -9.51
CA PHE A 184 -17.98 -11.97 -10.19
C PHE A 184 -19.50 -12.05 -10.23
N GLY A 185 -20.05 -12.08 -9.09
CA GLY A 185 -21.22 -11.30 -8.92
C GLY A 185 -20.75 -9.86 -9.10
N GLU A 186 -20.98 -9.30 -10.24
CA GLU A 186 -20.57 -8.00 -10.70
C GLU A 186 -21.03 -6.86 -9.79
N ALA A 187 -20.93 -7.10 -8.57
CA ALA A 187 -21.42 -6.40 -7.41
C ALA A 187 -20.49 -5.33 -6.93
N HIS A 188 -19.30 -5.20 -7.51
CA HIS A 188 -18.32 -4.21 -7.12
C HIS A 188 -18.58 -2.82 -7.71
N GLY A 189 -19.85 -2.45 -7.95
CA GLY A 189 -20.21 -1.09 -8.34
C GLY A 189 -19.62 -0.64 -9.68
N GLU A 190 -19.24 -1.58 -10.55
CA GLU A 190 -18.85 -1.24 -11.91
C GLU A 190 -20.06 -0.71 -12.67
N GLN A 191 -20.08 0.59 -12.85
CA GLN A 191 -21.21 1.38 -13.34
C GLN A 191 -21.67 1.05 -14.78
N ASN A 192 -21.02 0.13 -15.49
CA ASN A 192 -21.26 -0.14 -16.90
C ASN A 192 -21.62 -1.59 -17.23
N LYS A 193 -22.03 -2.40 -16.23
CA LYS A 193 -22.42 -3.78 -16.50
C LYS A 193 -23.89 -3.90 -16.85
N PRO A 194 -24.25 -4.79 -17.77
CA PRO A 194 -25.63 -4.93 -18.25
C PRO A 194 -26.56 -5.65 -17.26
N TYR A 195 -26.18 -5.76 -15.99
CA TYR A 195 -26.92 -6.51 -14.97
C TYR A 195 -27.47 -5.59 -13.87
N PRO A 196 -28.62 -5.95 -13.26
CA PRO A 196 -29.11 -5.25 -12.08
C PRO A 196 -28.09 -5.23 -10.96
N ALA A 197 -27.91 -4.12 -10.29
CA ALA A 197 -26.95 -3.95 -9.20
C ALA A 197 -27.15 -4.90 -8.01
N ASN A 198 -28.33 -5.52 -7.90
CA ASN A 198 -28.67 -6.48 -6.85
C ASN A 198 -28.60 -7.95 -7.30
N GLU A 199 -28.04 -8.24 -8.46
CA GLU A 199 -27.96 -9.60 -9.02
C GLU A 199 -26.51 -10.09 -9.08
N ILE A 200 -26.31 -11.31 -8.63
CA ILE A 200 -25.05 -12.04 -8.76
C ILE A 200 -25.24 -13.16 -9.80
N ARG A 201 -24.24 -13.35 -10.70
CA ARG A 201 -24.26 -14.35 -11.73
C ARG A 201 -23.10 -15.31 -11.62
N TRP A 202 -23.39 -16.61 -11.86
CA TRP A 202 -22.39 -17.65 -12.01
C TRP A 202 -22.63 -18.45 -13.28
N VAL A 203 -21.55 -18.91 -13.90
CA VAL A 203 -21.61 -19.90 -14.98
C VAL A 203 -20.67 -21.04 -14.64
N ILE A 204 -21.18 -22.27 -14.61
CA ILE A 204 -20.37 -23.48 -14.54
C ILE A 204 -20.19 -23.96 -15.98
N PRO A 205 -19.04 -23.70 -16.60
CA PRO A 205 -18.87 -24.00 -18.01
C PRO A 205 -18.71 -25.51 -18.24
N ASN A 206 -19.34 -25.98 -19.32
CA ASN A 206 -19.21 -27.35 -19.74
C ASN A 206 -19.57 -28.39 -18.65
N ALA A 207 -20.56 -28.10 -17.82
CA ALA A 207 -21.03 -29.02 -16.80
C ALA A 207 -21.43 -30.38 -17.41
N ALA A 208 -20.98 -31.46 -16.80
CA ALA A 208 -21.28 -32.83 -17.28
C ALA A 208 -22.76 -33.15 -17.09
N ALA A 209 -23.27 -34.15 -17.85
CA ALA A 209 -24.61 -34.66 -17.61
C ALA A 209 -24.71 -35.30 -16.22
N GLY A 210 -25.82 -35.06 -15.52
CA GLY A 210 -26.07 -35.59 -14.18
C GLY A 210 -26.90 -34.68 -13.31
N ASP A 211 -27.01 -35.06 -12.05
CA ASP A 211 -27.74 -34.29 -11.02
C ASP A 211 -26.82 -33.33 -10.30
N TYR A 212 -27.26 -32.08 -10.18
CA TYR A 212 -26.58 -31.02 -9.44
C TYR A 212 -27.47 -30.51 -8.32
N TYR A 213 -26.86 -30.22 -7.18
CA TYR A 213 -27.52 -29.64 -6.02
C TYR A 213 -26.96 -28.27 -5.76
N ILE A 214 -27.82 -27.27 -5.79
CA ILE A 214 -27.49 -25.87 -5.62
C ILE A 214 -28.01 -25.41 -4.27
N GLN A 215 -27.10 -25.00 -3.37
CA GLN A 215 -27.43 -24.54 -2.03
C GLN A 215 -27.33 -23.04 -1.96
N ILE A 216 -28.36 -22.37 -1.47
CA ILE A 216 -28.33 -20.98 -1.04
C ILE A 216 -28.15 -20.99 0.46
N LYS A 217 -27.24 -20.16 0.97
CA LYS A 217 -26.85 -20.14 2.39
C LYS A 217 -27.21 -18.82 3.03
N GLY A 218 -27.98 -18.86 4.09
CA GLY A 218 -28.49 -17.68 4.79
C GLY A 218 -27.38 -16.74 5.29
N TYR A 219 -26.27 -17.26 5.75
CA TYR A 219 -25.13 -16.44 6.19
C TYR A 219 -24.45 -15.67 5.05
N GLY A 220 -24.65 -16.07 3.82
CA GLY A 220 -24.14 -15.39 2.62
C GLY A 220 -25.03 -14.27 2.10
N LEU A 221 -26.21 -14.10 2.66
CA LEU A 221 -27.12 -13.02 2.30
C LEU A 221 -27.01 -11.89 3.32
N PRO A 222 -27.19 -10.63 2.88
CA PRO A 222 -27.26 -9.49 3.81
C PRO A 222 -28.44 -9.69 4.76
N TRP A 223 -28.17 -9.61 6.03
CA TRP A 223 -29.13 -9.98 7.06
C TRP A 223 -29.42 -8.82 8.01
N ASN A 224 -30.72 -8.55 8.22
CA ASN A 224 -31.17 -7.69 9.29
C ASN A 224 -32.32 -8.39 10.04
N GLU A 225 -32.05 -8.83 11.27
CA GLU A 225 -32.99 -9.58 12.10
C GLU A 225 -34.31 -8.84 12.40
N SER A 226 -34.31 -7.52 12.25
CA SER A 226 -35.48 -6.68 12.49
C SER A 226 -36.31 -6.35 11.27
N SER A 227 -35.93 -6.88 10.08
CA SER A 227 -36.56 -6.49 8.83
C SER A 227 -37.07 -7.69 8.01
N THR A 228 -37.98 -7.40 7.10
CA THR A 228 -38.49 -8.29 6.04
C THR A 228 -37.45 -8.61 4.93
N GLN A 229 -36.16 -8.43 5.21
CA GLN A 229 -35.09 -8.54 4.23
C GLN A 229 -34.43 -9.92 4.29
N ARG A 230 -35.13 -10.95 3.85
CA ARG A 230 -34.68 -12.34 3.92
C ARG A 230 -34.88 -13.11 2.63
N GLY A 231 -35.45 -12.45 1.63
CA GLY A 231 -35.83 -13.08 0.37
C GLY A 231 -34.73 -13.04 -0.68
N TYR A 232 -34.85 -13.93 -1.63
CA TYR A 232 -34.04 -13.96 -2.84
C TYR A 232 -34.84 -14.45 -4.03
N ASP A 233 -34.40 -14.09 -5.25
CA ASP A 233 -34.80 -14.72 -6.48
C ASP A 233 -33.61 -15.51 -7.02
N LEU A 234 -33.78 -16.81 -7.23
CA LEU A 234 -32.82 -17.74 -7.82
C LEU A 234 -33.26 -18.14 -9.21
N MET A 235 -32.45 -17.86 -10.23
CA MET A 235 -32.64 -18.38 -11.59
C MET A 235 -31.50 -19.35 -11.91
N ILE A 236 -31.84 -20.51 -12.43
CA ILE A 236 -30.88 -21.49 -12.92
C ILE A 236 -31.24 -21.88 -14.37
N ARG A 237 -30.25 -21.80 -15.26
CA ARG A 237 -30.39 -22.22 -16.66
C ARG A 237 -29.25 -23.17 -17.02
N TRP A 238 -29.60 -24.34 -17.57
CA TRP A 238 -28.64 -25.37 -17.94
C TRP A 238 -28.88 -25.97 -19.34
N ASP A 239 -29.61 -25.20 -20.17
CA ASP A 239 -29.82 -25.46 -21.58
C ASP A 239 -30.11 -24.15 -22.31
N ASN A 240 -30.56 -24.18 -23.55
CA ASN A 240 -30.89 -23.00 -24.35
C ASN A 240 -32.28 -22.42 -24.07
N SER A 241 -32.92 -22.76 -22.97
CA SER A 241 -34.23 -22.23 -22.59
C SER A 241 -34.21 -20.73 -22.39
N ASN A 242 -35.31 -20.04 -22.72
CA ASN A 242 -35.45 -18.62 -22.41
C ASN A 242 -35.63 -18.40 -20.91
N ILE A 243 -35.06 -17.34 -20.40
CA ILE A 243 -35.25 -16.91 -19.02
C ILE A 243 -36.66 -16.38 -18.84
N SER A 244 -37.36 -16.92 -17.83
CA SER A 244 -38.71 -16.47 -17.46
C SER A 244 -38.66 -15.29 -16.51
N SER A 245 -39.58 -14.35 -16.70
CA SER A 245 -39.83 -13.26 -15.73
C SER A 245 -40.77 -13.71 -14.60
N ASN A 246 -41.45 -14.85 -14.72
CA ASN A 246 -42.35 -15.38 -13.72
C ASN A 246 -41.57 -16.25 -12.73
N TYR A 247 -41.93 -16.18 -11.47
CA TYR A 247 -41.32 -16.94 -10.38
C TYR A 247 -42.33 -17.95 -9.77
N SER A 248 -41.78 -19.01 -9.16
CA SER A 248 -42.47 -19.91 -8.24
C SER A 248 -41.90 -19.70 -6.83
N TRP A 249 -42.70 -19.99 -5.81
CA TRP A 249 -42.22 -20.04 -4.44
C TRP A 249 -41.51 -21.36 -4.15
N GLU A 250 -40.55 -21.34 -3.23
CA GLU A 250 -39.95 -22.54 -2.65
C GLU A 250 -40.94 -23.29 -1.73
N TYR A 251 -40.54 -24.51 -1.35
CA TYR A 251 -41.24 -25.32 -0.37
C TYR A 251 -40.29 -25.78 0.72
N GLU A 252 -40.62 -25.48 1.96
CA GLU A 252 -39.90 -25.95 3.12
C GLU A 252 -40.42 -27.35 3.62
N PRO A 253 -39.55 -28.18 4.24
CA PRO A 253 -38.11 -27.99 4.42
C PRO A 253 -37.31 -28.39 3.19
N ASN A 254 -36.25 -27.59 2.86
CA ASN A 254 -35.34 -27.87 1.74
C ASN A 254 -33.85 -27.70 2.18
N ASN A 255 -33.57 -27.96 3.44
CA ASN A 255 -32.30 -27.64 4.16
C ASN A 255 -31.13 -28.59 3.85
N GLY A 256 -31.12 -29.26 2.72
CA GLY A 256 -30.07 -30.21 2.32
C GLY A 256 -30.16 -31.59 2.99
N ASN A 257 -29.09 -32.40 2.93
CA ASN A 257 -29.03 -33.73 3.50
C ASN A 257 -30.16 -34.68 3.03
N GLY A 258 -30.63 -34.51 1.79
CA GLY A 258 -31.73 -35.27 1.21
C GLY A 258 -33.08 -34.55 1.24
N SER A 259 -33.15 -33.38 1.83
CA SER A 259 -34.29 -32.47 1.76
C SER A 259 -33.97 -31.36 0.75
N PHE A 260 -34.57 -31.38 -0.42
CA PHE A 260 -34.33 -30.42 -1.48
C PHE A 260 -35.59 -30.15 -2.31
N ASN A 261 -35.66 -29.02 -2.95
CA ASN A 261 -36.65 -28.71 -3.95
C ASN A 261 -36.15 -29.12 -5.36
N ASN A 262 -36.98 -29.79 -6.17
CA ASN A 262 -36.68 -29.91 -7.58
C ASN A 262 -36.90 -28.55 -8.25
N PHE A 263 -35.86 -28.06 -8.92
CA PHE A 263 -35.95 -26.79 -9.64
C PHE A 263 -36.96 -26.92 -10.81
N PRO A 264 -37.88 -25.97 -11.00
CA PRO A 264 -39.05 -26.14 -11.85
C PRO A 264 -38.74 -26.24 -13.35
N GLY A 265 -37.51 -26.01 -13.76
CA GLY A 265 -37.04 -26.09 -15.14
C GLY A 265 -35.98 -25.07 -15.48
N SER A 266 -35.21 -25.35 -16.53
CA SER A 266 -34.15 -24.45 -17.00
C SER A 266 -34.67 -23.07 -17.39
N GLY A 267 -33.98 -22.02 -16.93
CA GLY A 267 -34.38 -20.63 -17.16
C GLY A 267 -35.56 -20.15 -16.31
N ARG A 268 -36.04 -20.95 -15.35
CA ARG A 268 -37.10 -20.55 -14.42
C ARG A 268 -36.49 -19.79 -13.23
N VAL A 269 -37.39 -19.13 -12.47
CA VAL A 269 -37.02 -18.38 -11.25
C VAL A 269 -37.78 -19.00 -10.08
N ILE A 270 -37.07 -19.25 -8.99
CA ILE A 270 -37.65 -19.52 -7.68
C ILE A 270 -37.44 -18.28 -6.80
N ARG A 271 -38.48 -17.92 -6.06
CA ARG A 271 -38.38 -16.95 -4.96
C ARG A 271 -38.32 -17.72 -3.67
N GLY A 272 -37.25 -17.52 -2.93
CA GLY A 272 -37.01 -18.16 -1.66
C GLY A 272 -36.92 -17.15 -0.51
N HIS A 273 -36.90 -17.70 0.69
CA HIS A 273 -36.84 -16.93 1.94
C HIS A 273 -36.07 -17.68 3.02
N MET A 274 -35.00 -17.10 3.53
CA MET A 274 -34.21 -17.65 4.62
C MET A 274 -34.89 -17.50 5.98
N GLU A 275 -35.12 -18.57 6.68
CA GLU A 275 -35.67 -18.53 8.03
C GLU A 275 -34.73 -17.89 9.04
N ASN A 276 -33.42 -18.16 8.91
CA ASN A 276 -32.37 -17.61 9.76
C ASN A 276 -31.00 -17.67 9.07
N ARG A 277 -29.95 -17.13 9.70
CA ARG A 277 -28.58 -17.12 9.14
C ARG A 277 -27.97 -18.50 8.89
N SER A 278 -28.41 -19.51 9.60
CA SER A 278 -27.92 -20.88 9.45
C SER A 278 -28.73 -21.68 8.45
N ASP A 279 -29.76 -21.08 7.85
CA ASP A 279 -30.63 -21.71 6.90
C ASP A 279 -29.91 -22.00 5.59
N ILE A 280 -30.29 -23.11 4.96
CA ILE A 280 -29.72 -23.58 3.69
C ILE A 280 -30.86 -24.08 2.83
N ASP A 281 -31.14 -23.39 1.75
CA ASP A 281 -32.12 -23.88 0.74
C ASP A 281 -31.41 -24.67 -0.36
N GLU A 282 -31.80 -25.91 -0.57
CA GLU A 282 -31.20 -26.79 -1.57
C GLU A 282 -32.13 -27.04 -2.72
N TYR A 283 -31.62 -26.88 -3.93
CA TYR A 283 -32.33 -27.11 -5.18
C TYR A 283 -31.62 -28.14 -6.03
N LYS A 284 -32.37 -29.09 -6.56
CA LYS A 284 -31.87 -30.09 -7.49
C LYS A 284 -32.21 -29.72 -8.93
N ILE A 285 -31.23 -29.83 -9.82
CA ILE A 285 -31.40 -29.78 -11.27
C ILE A 285 -30.86 -31.07 -11.91
N HIS A 286 -31.35 -31.42 -13.08
CA HIS A 286 -30.82 -32.50 -13.90
C HIS A 286 -30.36 -31.99 -15.25
N VAL A 287 -29.05 -32.10 -15.51
CA VAL A 287 -28.42 -31.75 -16.77
C VAL A 287 -28.36 -33.00 -17.65
N SER A 288 -29.13 -33.04 -18.73
CA SER A 288 -29.26 -34.21 -19.57
C SER A 288 -28.09 -34.44 -20.53
N SER A 289 -27.39 -33.39 -20.88
CA SER A 289 -26.19 -33.40 -21.73
C SER A 289 -25.23 -32.29 -21.32
N LYS A 290 -23.98 -32.43 -21.71
CA LYS A 290 -22.93 -31.41 -21.38
C LYS A 290 -23.36 -30.01 -21.84
N HIS A 291 -23.49 -29.07 -20.89
CA HIS A 291 -23.93 -27.70 -21.11
C HIS A 291 -23.41 -26.79 -20.02
N ASP A 292 -23.40 -25.48 -20.26
CA ASP A 292 -23.12 -24.51 -19.22
C ASP A 292 -24.29 -24.41 -18.23
N ILE A 293 -24.02 -24.32 -16.94
CA ILE A 293 -25.03 -23.99 -15.92
C ILE A 293 -24.86 -22.52 -15.57
N GLU A 294 -25.87 -21.72 -15.87
CA GLU A 294 -25.93 -20.31 -15.45
C GLU A 294 -26.81 -20.18 -14.20
N ILE A 295 -26.30 -19.54 -13.17
CA ILE A 295 -27.01 -19.30 -11.91
C ILE A 295 -27.05 -17.78 -11.71
N ARG A 296 -28.23 -17.25 -11.39
CA ARG A 296 -28.41 -15.84 -10.99
C ARG A 296 -29.12 -15.79 -9.67
N LEU A 297 -28.56 -15.02 -8.73
CA LEU A 297 -29.14 -14.81 -7.42
C LEU A 297 -29.33 -13.30 -7.19
N SER A 298 -30.55 -12.91 -6.84
CA SER A 298 -30.86 -11.51 -6.48
C SER A 298 -31.43 -11.48 -5.06
N ALA A 299 -30.91 -10.59 -4.21
CA ALA A 299 -31.51 -10.37 -2.89
C ALA A 299 -32.82 -9.58 -3.01
N LYS A 300 -33.84 -10.03 -2.31
CA LYS A 300 -35.19 -9.48 -2.36
C LYS A 300 -35.74 -9.18 -0.98
N ARG A 301 -36.66 -8.22 -0.92
CA ARG A 301 -37.57 -8.07 0.23
C ARG A 301 -38.71 -9.05 0.13
N GLU A 302 -39.41 -9.27 1.21
CA GLU A 302 -40.61 -10.14 1.22
C GLU A 302 -41.67 -9.66 0.23
N ASP A 303 -41.77 -8.37 -0.05
CA ASP A 303 -42.67 -7.81 -1.07
C ASP A 303 -42.16 -7.99 -2.51
N GLY A 304 -40.98 -8.59 -2.67
CA GLY A 304 -40.32 -8.83 -3.97
C GLY A 304 -39.56 -7.63 -4.54
N SER A 305 -39.51 -6.49 -3.84
CA SER A 305 -38.69 -5.35 -4.26
C SER A 305 -37.20 -5.59 -3.98
N ASN A 306 -36.32 -4.95 -4.73
CA ASN A 306 -34.87 -4.99 -4.48
C ASN A 306 -34.55 -4.12 -3.28
N TRP A 307 -33.64 -4.56 -2.41
CA TRP A 307 -33.30 -3.78 -1.21
C TRP A 307 -31.79 -3.56 -1.01
N VAL A 308 -30.96 -4.36 -1.65
CA VAL A 308 -29.51 -4.21 -1.59
C VAL A 308 -28.95 -4.18 -3.01
N ASP A 309 -27.79 -3.59 -3.16
CA ASP A 309 -26.95 -3.89 -4.30
C ASP A 309 -26.21 -5.22 -4.05
N ALA A 310 -25.83 -5.88 -5.11
CA ALA A 310 -25.15 -7.16 -5.01
C ALA A 310 -23.80 -7.06 -4.30
N GLY A 311 -23.20 -5.86 -4.20
CA GLY A 311 -21.97 -5.60 -3.46
C GLY A 311 -22.01 -5.97 -1.99
N SER A 312 -23.19 -5.87 -1.40
CA SER A 312 -23.38 -6.29 0.01
C SER A 312 -23.43 -7.80 0.20
N MET A 313 -23.52 -8.60 -0.85
CA MET A 313 -23.48 -10.06 -0.79
C MET A 313 -22.07 -10.64 -0.98
N LEU A 314 -21.10 -9.81 -1.33
CA LEU A 314 -19.72 -10.22 -1.50
C LEU A 314 -19.05 -10.49 -0.16
N GLY A 315 -18.17 -11.45 -0.12
CA GLY A 315 -17.51 -11.90 1.10
C GLY A 315 -18.25 -13.02 1.83
N TYR A 316 -19.47 -13.33 1.43
CA TYR A 316 -20.25 -14.39 2.04
C TYR A 316 -20.77 -15.33 0.96
N TYR A 317 -20.11 -16.35 0.57
CA TYR A 317 -20.52 -17.30 -0.46
C TYR A 317 -21.98 -17.75 -0.31
N PRO A 318 -22.96 -17.07 -0.92
CA PRO A 318 -24.36 -17.40 -0.72
C PRO A 318 -24.77 -18.69 -1.44
N VAL A 319 -23.93 -19.16 -2.35
CA VAL A 319 -24.25 -20.34 -3.19
C VAL A 319 -23.14 -21.37 -3.13
N ALA A 320 -23.52 -22.64 -3.01
CA ALA A 320 -22.65 -23.79 -3.26
C ALA A 320 -23.30 -24.71 -4.29
N VAL A 321 -22.49 -25.36 -5.13
CA VAL A 321 -22.97 -26.30 -6.15
C VAL A 321 -22.30 -27.64 -5.95
N TRP A 322 -23.08 -28.70 -5.78
CA TRP A 322 -22.61 -30.06 -5.55
C TRP A 322 -22.93 -30.97 -6.73
N TYR A 323 -21.97 -31.77 -7.10
CA TYR A 323 -22.10 -32.78 -8.14
C TYR A 323 -21.37 -34.07 -7.72
N ASN A 324 -22.09 -35.22 -7.75
CA ASN A 324 -21.54 -36.49 -7.31
C ASN A 324 -20.89 -36.46 -5.91
N GLY A 325 -21.49 -35.73 -4.97
CA GLY A 325 -20.99 -35.63 -3.60
C GLY A 325 -19.78 -34.70 -3.43
N ASN A 326 -19.35 -34.00 -4.48
CA ASN A 326 -18.25 -33.03 -4.43
C ASN A 326 -18.78 -31.61 -4.64
N ASN A 327 -18.32 -30.69 -3.83
CA ASN A 327 -18.53 -29.26 -4.11
C ASN A 327 -17.77 -28.92 -5.39
N LEU A 328 -18.48 -28.50 -6.43
CA LEU A 328 -17.87 -28.18 -7.71
C LEU A 328 -16.87 -27.01 -7.62
N ALA A 329 -17.13 -26.08 -6.75
CA ALA A 329 -16.20 -25.00 -6.51
C ALA A 329 -14.80 -25.54 -6.19
N ASN A 330 -14.70 -26.51 -5.30
CA ASN A 330 -13.41 -27.05 -4.88
C ASN A 330 -12.77 -28.03 -5.88
N THR A 331 -13.59 -28.86 -6.57
CA THR A 331 -13.06 -29.92 -7.43
C THR A 331 -12.79 -29.48 -8.87
N THR A 332 -13.61 -28.59 -9.40
CA THR A 332 -13.44 -28.12 -10.79
C THR A 332 -12.34 -27.07 -10.92
N LEU A 333 -12.12 -26.30 -9.86
CA LEU A 333 -11.16 -25.18 -9.85
C LEU A 333 -9.73 -25.63 -9.65
N GLN A 334 -9.50 -26.60 -8.77
CA GLN A 334 -8.17 -27.16 -8.50
C GLN A 334 -7.57 -27.89 -9.70
N ALA A 335 -8.39 -28.34 -10.63
CA ALA A 335 -7.96 -29.10 -11.81
C ALA A 335 -7.54 -28.23 -13.01
N ARG A 336 -7.71 -26.90 -12.97
CA ARG A 336 -7.39 -26.05 -14.12
C ARG A 336 -5.93 -25.64 -14.14
N THR A 337 -5.14 -26.47 -14.82
CA THR A 337 -3.74 -26.21 -15.19
C THR A 337 -3.62 -25.58 -16.58
N ASN A 338 -4.72 -25.14 -17.20
CA ASN A 338 -4.66 -24.51 -18.51
C ASN A 338 -3.85 -23.23 -18.43
N THR A 339 -2.94 -23.08 -19.38
CA THR A 339 -2.16 -21.86 -19.54
C THR A 339 -3.10 -20.66 -19.70
N HIS A 340 -2.89 -19.64 -18.90
CA HIS A 340 -3.65 -18.41 -18.94
C HIS A 340 -2.84 -17.26 -19.54
N ILE A 341 -1.59 -17.12 -19.14
CA ILE A 341 -0.68 -16.08 -19.63
C ILE A 341 0.57 -16.74 -20.18
N THR A 342 0.96 -16.34 -21.39
CA THR A 342 2.21 -16.72 -22.05
C THR A 342 2.95 -15.48 -22.50
N TYR A 343 4.26 -15.55 -22.42
CA TYR A 343 5.16 -14.48 -22.84
C TYR A 343 5.92 -14.86 -24.11
N VAL A 344 6.55 -13.88 -24.72
CA VAL A 344 7.52 -14.17 -25.78
C VAL A 344 8.66 -15.03 -25.23
N ASN A 345 9.33 -15.74 -26.13
CA ASN A 345 10.46 -16.55 -25.76
C ASN A 345 11.66 -15.67 -25.35
N HIS A 346 12.08 -15.79 -24.11
CA HIS A 346 13.23 -15.06 -23.55
C HIS A 346 14.59 -15.69 -23.91
N THR A 347 14.66 -16.59 -24.89
CA THR A 347 15.90 -17.28 -25.25
C THR A 347 16.98 -16.30 -25.70
N GLY A 348 18.17 -16.46 -25.13
CA GLY A 348 19.35 -15.68 -25.45
C GLY A 348 19.79 -14.65 -24.41
N SER A 349 18.94 -14.30 -23.44
CA SER A 349 19.24 -13.31 -22.38
C SER A 349 19.45 -13.92 -20.99
N GLY A 350 19.19 -15.24 -20.85
CA GLY A 350 19.36 -15.97 -19.58
C GLY A 350 18.17 -15.85 -18.63
N GLU A 351 17.08 -15.24 -19.07
CA GLU A 351 15.81 -15.23 -18.37
C GLU A 351 15.05 -16.53 -18.63
N PRO A 352 14.28 -17.02 -17.64
CA PRO A 352 13.51 -18.24 -17.82
C PRO A 352 12.31 -18.01 -18.73
N ASN A 353 11.98 -18.97 -19.57
CA ASN A 353 10.68 -19.06 -20.17
C ASN A 353 9.70 -19.58 -19.13
N TYR A 354 8.58 -18.92 -18.99
CA TYR A 354 7.54 -19.31 -18.05
C TYR A 354 6.15 -18.94 -18.59
N SER A 355 5.15 -19.46 -17.95
CA SER A 355 3.74 -19.16 -18.23
C SER A 355 2.96 -19.27 -16.93
N TRP A 356 1.87 -18.56 -16.84
CA TRP A 356 0.96 -18.69 -15.71
C TRP A 356 -0.28 -19.46 -16.12
N ASN A 357 -0.83 -20.22 -15.20
CA ASN A 357 -2.13 -20.86 -15.35
C ASN A 357 -3.08 -20.36 -14.24
N TYR A 358 -4.35 -20.70 -14.36
CA TYR A 358 -5.37 -20.19 -13.44
C TYR A 358 -5.17 -20.59 -11.97
N SER A 359 -4.47 -21.69 -11.68
CA SER A 359 -4.19 -22.10 -10.30
C SER A 359 -3.15 -21.23 -9.58
N HIS A 360 -2.50 -20.35 -10.32
CA HIS A 360 -1.51 -19.43 -9.78
C HIS A 360 -2.13 -18.12 -9.27
N PHE A 361 -3.43 -17.93 -9.45
CA PHE A 361 -4.13 -16.69 -9.12
C PHE A 361 -5.28 -16.91 -8.17
N HIS A 362 -5.55 -15.92 -7.34
CA HIS A 362 -6.78 -15.83 -6.58
C HIS A 362 -7.94 -15.36 -7.49
N PRO A 363 -9.15 -15.88 -7.31
CA PRO A 363 -9.45 -17.04 -6.50
C PRO A 363 -9.02 -18.36 -7.22
N ALA A 364 -8.23 -19.17 -6.55
CA ALA A 364 -7.89 -20.50 -7.04
C ALA A 364 -9.06 -21.47 -6.88
N ASP A 365 -9.85 -21.26 -5.84
CA ASP A 365 -11.12 -21.95 -5.57
C ASP A 365 -12.14 -21.00 -4.93
N ALA A 366 -13.33 -21.51 -4.61
CA ALA A 366 -14.40 -20.70 -4.03
C ALA A 366 -14.14 -20.23 -2.58
N ASN A 367 -13.17 -20.83 -1.90
CA ASN A 367 -12.83 -20.46 -0.52
C ASN A 367 -11.79 -19.32 -0.47
N ASP A 368 -11.10 -19.07 -1.57
CA ASP A 368 -10.10 -18.02 -1.66
C ASP A 368 -10.69 -16.60 -1.65
N TRP A 369 -12.01 -16.48 -1.74
CA TRP A 369 -12.68 -15.20 -1.82
C TRP A 369 -13.22 -14.73 -0.48
N LEU A 370 -12.42 -14.80 0.56
CA LEU A 370 -12.80 -14.41 1.90
C LEU A 370 -12.44 -12.95 2.26
N GLY A 371 -11.97 -12.16 1.29
CA GLY A 371 -11.62 -10.78 1.50
C GLY A 371 -12.83 -9.91 1.78
N ASP A 372 -12.81 -9.19 2.90
CA ASP A 372 -13.81 -8.18 3.22
C ASP A 372 -13.44 -6.85 2.57
N TYR A 373 -14.08 -6.53 1.46
CA TYR A 373 -13.90 -5.23 0.78
C TYR A 373 -14.27 -4.01 1.64
N GLY A 374 -14.98 -4.23 2.74
CA GLY A 374 -15.44 -3.16 3.61
C GLY A 374 -14.40 -2.68 4.62
N ASN A 375 -13.38 -3.49 4.89
CA ASN A 375 -12.51 -3.25 6.05
C ASN A 375 -11.15 -2.63 5.74
N ASP A 376 -10.80 -2.31 4.53
CA ASP A 376 -9.52 -1.63 4.20
C ASP A 376 -8.24 -2.26 4.80
N GLU A 377 -8.32 -3.39 5.49
CA GLU A 377 -7.28 -3.80 6.40
C GLU A 377 -6.40 -4.93 5.90
N ILE A 378 -7.00 -6.02 5.44
CA ILE A 378 -6.26 -7.16 4.88
C ILE A 378 -7.06 -7.73 3.73
N ILE A 379 -6.48 -7.80 2.54
CA ILE A 379 -7.13 -8.29 1.32
C ILE A 379 -6.27 -9.35 0.63
N THR A 380 -5.61 -10.19 1.42
CA THR A 380 -4.60 -11.15 0.98
C THR A 380 -5.11 -12.22 0.02
N ASN A 381 -6.41 -12.47 -0.02
CA ASN A 381 -7.01 -13.49 -0.87
C ASN A 381 -8.04 -12.92 -1.82
N THR A 382 -8.04 -11.59 -1.99
CA THR A 382 -9.07 -10.89 -2.74
C THR A 382 -8.46 -10.28 -3.98
N LYS A 383 -9.04 -10.56 -5.15
CA LYS A 383 -8.65 -9.90 -6.37
C LYS A 383 -9.00 -8.41 -6.29
N PHE A 384 -7.98 -7.57 -6.17
CA PHE A 384 -8.12 -6.12 -6.15
C PHE A 384 -7.59 -5.47 -7.42
N PHE A 385 -6.48 -6.00 -7.96
CA PHE A 385 -5.85 -5.56 -9.21
C PHE A 385 -5.54 -6.77 -10.10
N GLY A 386 -5.76 -6.66 -11.39
CA GLY A 386 -5.33 -7.62 -12.40
C GLY A 386 -5.62 -9.10 -12.06
N ASN A 387 -4.75 -9.99 -12.43
CA ASN A 387 -4.71 -11.36 -11.93
C ASN A 387 -3.93 -11.39 -10.63
N ASP A 388 -4.62 -11.52 -9.52
CA ASP A 388 -4.05 -11.52 -8.16
C ASP A 388 -3.30 -12.83 -7.88
N TYR A 389 -2.03 -12.75 -7.49
CA TYR A 389 -1.21 -13.93 -7.28
C TYR A 389 -1.63 -14.71 -6.05
N ASN A 390 -1.87 -16.01 -6.21
CA ASN A 390 -1.95 -16.94 -5.09
C ASN A 390 -0.55 -17.13 -4.48
N THR A 391 -0.17 -16.23 -3.59
CA THR A 391 1.13 -16.27 -2.92
C THR A 391 1.29 -17.39 -1.90
N TYR A 392 0.26 -18.21 -1.65
CA TYR A 392 0.37 -19.50 -0.95
C TYR A 392 0.86 -20.62 -1.89
N ASN A 393 0.75 -20.46 -3.20
CA ASN A 393 1.20 -21.44 -4.18
C ASN A 393 2.74 -21.45 -4.30
N SER A 394 3.36 -22.60 -4.07
CA SER A 394 4.83 -22.76 -4.07
C SER A 394 5.47 -22.43 -5.43
N THR A 395 4.76 -22.65 -6.55
CA THR A 395 5.24 -22.27 -7.88
C THR A 395 5.30 -20.76 -8.03
N VAL A 396 4.25 -20.05 -7.57
CA VAL A 396 4.21 -18.57 -7.55
C VAL A 396 5.36 -18.03 -6.71
N GLN A 397 5.50 -18.52 -5.47
CA GLN A 397 6.60 -18.12 -4.59
C GLN A 397 7.96 -18.34 -5.25
N THR A 398 8.20 -19.54 -5.82
CA THR A 398 9.47 -19.87 -6.46
C THR A 398 9.78 -18.93 -7.64
N ARG A 399 8.80 -18.63 -8.48
CA ARG A 399 8.98 -17.76 -9.65
C ARG A 399 9.26 -16.32 -9.24
N LEU A 400 8.50 -15.76 -8.31
CA LEU A 400 8.71 -14.42 -7.80
C LEU A 400 10.03 -14.27 -7.05
N ASN A 401 10.44 -15.30 -6.27
CA ASN A 401 11.76 -15.35 -5.63
C ASN A 401 12.90 -15.38 -6.66
N ASN A 402 12.77 -16.17 -7.72
CA ASN A 402 13.78 -16.23 -8.77
C ASN A 402 13.87 -14.90 -9.53
N TRP A 403 12.76 -14.22 -9.76
CA TRP A 403 12.75 -12.89 -10.34
C TRP A 403 13.46 -11.87 -9.42
N GLY A 404 13.17 -11.85 -8.12
CA GLY A 404 13.88 -11.00 -7.17
C GLY A 404 15.40 -11.24 -7.18
N LYS A 405 15.82 -12.52 -7.17
CA LYS A 405 17.25 -12.88 -7.30
C LYS A 405 17.87 -12.37 -8.59
N TRP A 406 17.14 -12.46 -9.69
CA TRP A 406 17.60 -11.97 -10.99
C TRP A 406 17.74 -10.45 -11.01
N LEU A 407 16.82 -9.71 -10.41
CA LEU A 407 16.91 -8.24 -10.27
C LEU A 407 18.17 -7.82 -9.49
N VAL A 408 18.55 -8.55 -8.45
CA VAL A 408 19.80 -8.29 -7.70
C VAL A 408 21.03 -8.70 -8.51
N ASN A 409 21.06 -9.95 -9.01
CA ASN A 409 22.29 -10.52 -9.58
C ASN A 409 22.60 -10.05 -11.00
N LYS A 410 21.57 -9.75 -11.81
CA LYS A 410 21.72 -9.41 -13.23
C LYS A 410 21.51 -7.94 -13.53
N ILE A 411 20.54 -7.33 -12.87
CA ILE A 411 20.20 -5.92 -13.08
C ILE A 411 20.94 -5.02 -12.09
N HIS A 412 21.36 -5.58 -10.95
CA HIS A 412 22.12 -4.90 -9.92
C HIS A 412 21.36 -3.84 -9.14
N PHE A 413 20.07 -4.09 -8.85
CA PHE A 413 19.36 -3.29 -7.86
C PHE A 413 19.87 -3.55 -6.44
N ASP A 414 19.96 -2.50 -5.65
CA ASP A 414 20.46 -2.54 -4.25
C ASP A 414 19.34 -2.78 -3.24
N GLY A 415 18.10 -2.67 -3.65
CA GLY A 415 16.94 -2.82 -2.77
C GLY A 415 15.61 -2.65 -3.53
N PHE A 416 14.52 -2.67 -2.78
CA PHE A 416 13.19 -2.71 -3.36
C PHE A 416 12.16 -1.92 -2.54
N ARG A 417 11.24 -1.28 -3.25
CA ARG A 417 9.96 -0.85 -2.69
C ARG A 417 8.90 -1.87 -3.12
N LEU A 418 8.23 -2.46 -2.16
CA LEU A 418 7.16 -3.42 -2.41
C LEU A 418 5.83 -2.66 -2.52
N ASP A 419 5.21 -2.80 -3.69
CA ASP A 419 3.89 -2.23 -3.97
C ASP A 419 2.81 -2.99 -3.22
N PHE A 420 1.83 -2.28 -2.68
CA PHE A 420 0.57 -2.82 -2.17
C PHE A 420 0.73 -4.05 -1.25
N VAL A 421 1.60 -3.95 -0.23
CA VAL A 421 1.92 -5.10 0.66
C VAL A 421 0.74 -5.58 1.52
N ARG A 422 -0.39 -4.91 1.48
CA ARG A 422 -1.65 -5.34 2.07
C ARG A 422 -2.31 -6.50 1.29
N GLY A 423 -1.91 -6.72 0.04
CA GLY A 423 -2.49 -7.68 -0.87
C GLY A 423 -1.97 -9.11 -0.71
N PHE A 424 -0.96 -9.35 0.13
CA PHE A 424 -0.37 -10.67 0.32
C PHE A 424 0.23 -10.83 1.72
N GLN A 425 0.39 -12.09 2.16
CA GLN A 425 0.76 -12.41 3.53
C GLN A 425 2.23 -12.05 3.86
N GLU A 426 2.49 -11.68 5.11
CA GLU A 426 3.80 -11.30 5.63
C GLU A 426 4.83 -12.44 5.57
N SER A 427 4.39 -13.69 5.71
CA SER A 427 5.25 -14.86 5.57
C SER A 427 5.84 -14.99 4.16
N PHE A 428 5.06 -14.67 3.12
CA PHE A 428 5.55 -14.61 1.74
C PHE A 428 6.57 -13.48 1.58
N VAL A 429 6.29 -12.28 2.11
CA VAL A 429 7.25 -11.16 2.10
C VAL A 429 8.58 -11.60 2.72
N ALA A 430 8.53 -12.20 3.90
CA ALA A 430 9.74 -12.65 4.59
C ALA A 430 10.50 -13.72 3.78
N ASN A 431 9.80 -14.70 3.20
CA ASN A 431 10.41 -15.72 2.34
C ASN A 431 11.07 -15.11 1.10
N TRP A 432 10.41 -14.13 0.47
CA TRP A 432 10.95 -13.43 -0.68
C TRP A 432 12.21 -12.65 -0.32
N VAL A 433 12.17 -11.86 0.76
CA VAL A 433 13.29 -11.04 1.23
C VAL A 433 14.48 -11.90 1.66
N ASN A 434 14.25 -12.97 2.46
CA ASN A 434 15.29 -13.90 2.90
C ASN A 434 15.91 -14.69 1.71
N GLY A 435 15.16 -14.84 0.62
CA GLY A 435 15.64 -15.46 -0.61
C GLY A 435 16.55 -14.59 -1.45
N LEU A 436 16.60 -13.28 -1.23
CA LEU A 436 17.41 -12.36 -2.03
C LEU A 436 18.91 -12.51 -1.73
N PRO A 437 19.78 -12.37 -2.75
CA PRO A 437 21.21 -12.25 -2.53
C PRO A 437 21.56 -11.00 -1.73
N HIS A 438 22.60 -11.08 -0.92
CA HIS A 438 23.13 -9.91 -0.22
C HIS A 438 23.76 -8.92 -1.22
N VAL A 439 23.61 -7.65 -0.95
CA VAL A 439 24.26 -6.53 -1.65
C VAL A 439 25.20 -5.84 -0.68
N ASP A 440 26.47 -5.67 -1.09
CA ASP A 440 27.52 -5.09 -0.23
C ASP A 440 27.66 -5.80 1.15
N GLY A 441 27.36 -7.10 1.19
CA GLY A 441 27.46 -7.94 2.38
C GLY A 441 26.26 -7.88 3.35
N ALA A 442 25.19 -7.20 2.96
CA ALA A 442 23.97 -7.06 3.78
C ALA A 442 22.70 -7.44 2.98
N GLN A 443 21.61 -7.71 3.70
CA GLN A 443 20.29 -7.83 3.08
C GLN A 443 19.97 -6.56 2.27
N PRO A 444 19.44 -6.68 1.04
CA PRO A 444 18.96 -5.53 0.28
C PRO A 444 17.99 -4.66 1.09
N PHE A 445 18.02 -3.36 0.85
CA PHE A 445 17.06 -2.45 1.47
C PHE A 445 15.64 -2.77 0.98
N ILE A 446 14.70 -2.92 1.93
CA ILE A 446 13.29 -3.18 1.61
C ILE A 446 12.41 -2.16 2.31
N VAL A 447 11.48 -1.57 1.58
CA VAL A 447 10.39 -0.76 2.13
C VAL A 447 9.06 -1.18 1.53
N GLY A 448 8.06 -1.41 2.37
CA GLY A 448 6.71 -1.79 1.93
C GLY A 448 5.75 -0.61 1.95
N GLU A 449 4.91 -0.55 0.93
CA GLU A 449 3.78 0.36 0.93
C GLU A 449 2.59 -0.26 1.68
N TYR A 450 2.54 0.02 2.97
CA TYR A 450 1.36 -0.23 3.77
C TYR A 450 0.63 1.09 4.02
N TRP A 451 -0.32 1.45 3.15
CA TRP A 451 -1.14 2.64 3.33
C TRP A 451 -2.23 2.37 4.35
N GLY A 452 -2.00 2.75 5.58
CA GLY A 452 -2.91 2.43 6.69
C GLY A 452 -2.55 3.17 7.98
N ALA A 453 -3.24 2.80 9.07
CA ALA A 453 -3.02 3.32 10.39
C ALA A 453 -1.67 2.87 10.98
N ASP A 454 -1.18 3.61 11.98
CA ASP A 454 0.11 3.38 12.63
C ASP A 454 0.28 1.95 13.17
N TYR A 455 -0.74 1.41 13.85
CA TYR A 455 -0.69 0.07 14.40
C TYR A 455 -0.58 -1.01 13.32
N ARG A 456 -1.21 -0.82 12.14
CA ARG A 456 -1.13 -1.75 11.01
C ARG A 456 0.25 -1.77 10.38
N ILE A 457 0.86 -0.59 10.17
CA ILE A 457 2.23 -0.48 9.66
C ILE A 457 3.19 -1.16 10.62
N LYS A 458 3.04 -0.92 11.93
CA LYS A 458 3.84 -1.57 12.95
C LYS A 458 3.67 -3.08 12.95
N ASP A 459 2.44 -3.57 12.93
CA ASP A 459 2.12 -4.99 12.93
C ASP A 459 2.74 -5.68 11.71
N TRP A 460 2.59 -5.10 10.52
CA TRP A 460 3.21 -5.62 9.30
C TRP A 460 4.73 -5.71 9.41
N VAL A 461 5.41 -4.62 9.80
CA VAL A 461 6.88 -4.61 9.96
C VAL A 461 7.34 -5.67 10.97
N ASN A 462 6.66 -5.75 12.12
CA ASN A 462 7.03 -6.70 13.19
C ASN A 462 6.71 -8.15 12.82
N THR A 463 5.60 -8.40 12.11
CA THR A 463 5.24 -9.74 11.66
C THR A 463 6.24 -10.25 10.64
N VAL A 464 6.63 -9.44 9.63
CA VAL A 464 7.70 -9.81 8.70
C VAL A 464 9.01 -10.06 9.43
N ALA A 465 9.36 -9.22 10.42
CA ALA A 465 10.56 -9.41 11.23
C ALA A 465 10.52 -10.71 12.06
N SER A 466 9.36 -11.14 12.52
CA SER A 466 9.18 -12.40 13.24
C SER A 466 9.50 -13.64 12.39
N TYR A 467 9.39 -13.53 11.07
CA TYR A 467 9.83 -14.53 10.09
C TYR A 467 11.29 -14.37 9.65
N GLY A 468 12.06 -13.49 10.32
CA GLY A 468 13.50 -13.34 10.12
C GLY A 468 13.94 -12.39 9.00
N ALA A 469 13.05 -11.63 8.40
CA ALA A 469 13.37 -10.64 7.38
C ALA A 469 13.26 -9.21 7.93
N GLN A 470 14.09 -8.29 7.43
CA GLN A 470 14.06 -6.89 7.84
C GLN A 470 13.38 -6.04 6.75
N VAL A 471 12.35 -5.29 7.12
CA VAL A 471 11.63 -4.40 6.24
C VAL A 471 11.41 -3.04 6.91
N ASN A 472 11.16 -2.02 6.09
CA ASN A 472 10.78 -0.69 6.53
C ASN A 472 9.34 -0.39 6.09
N GLY A 473 8.63 0.44 6.84
CA GLY A 473 7.35 1.01 6.44
C GLY A 473 7.46 2.48 6.04
N PHE A 474 6.64 2.92 5.10
CA PHE A 474 6.44 4.34 4.85
C PHE A 474 5.61 4.98 5.96
N ASP A 475 6.01 6.15 6.42
CA ASP A 475 5.31 6.89 7.49
C ASP A 475 4.12 7.69 6.94
N PHE A 476 3.05 6.99 6.56
CA PHE A 476 1.81 7.61 6.11
C PHE A 476 1.14 8.48 7.18
N PRO A 477 1.12 8.09 8.48
CA PRO A 477 0.62 8.95 9.55
C PRO A 477 1.37 10.29 9.65
N LEU A 478 2.70 10.29 9.56
CA LEU A 478 3.49 11.52 9.55
C LEU A 478 3.19 12.36 8.31
N LYS A 479 3.10 11.71 7.12
CA LYS A 479 2.77 12.39 5.87
C LYS A 479 1.47 13.17 6.00
N SER A 480 0.42 12.56 6.56
CA SER A 480 -0.87 13.24 6.79
C SER A 480 -0.70 14.46 7.69
N THR A 481 -0.04 14.30 8.84
CA THR A 481 0.20 15.41 9.78
C THR A 481 1.02 16.55 9.15
N LEU A 482 2.04 16.22 8.35
CA LEU A 482 2.86 17.24 7.67
C LEU A 482 2.08 17.94 6.56
N THR A 483 1.17 17.26 5.87
CA THR A 483 0.29 17.88 4.87
C THR A 483 -0.62 18.93 5.52
N GLU A 484 -1.24 18.59 6.65
CA GLU A 484 -2.04 19.55 7.42
C GLU A 484 -1.23 20.73 7.91
N MET A 485 -0.02 20.50 8.43
CA MET A 485 0.89 21.56 8.87
C MET A 485 1.28 22.51 7.71
N CYS A 486 1.64 21.96 6.58
CA CYS A 486 2.09 22.73 5.42
C CYS A 486 0.93 23.50 4.78
N ASN A 487 -0.19 22.84 4.52
CA ASN A 487 -1.34 23.41 3.81
C ASN A 487 -2.20 24.32 4.72
N GLY A 488 -2.15 24.12 6.03
CA GLY A 488 -2.91 24.87 7.01
C GLY A 488 -2.44 26.31 7.17
N ASN A 489 -3.27 27.12 7.80
CA ASN A 489 -2.88 28.44 8.32
C ASN A 489 -2.25 28.31 9.68
N GLY A 490 -1.46 29.30 10.11
CA GLY A 490 -0.76 29.27 11.39
C GLY A 490 -1.65 29.15 12.63
N ASN A 491 -2.95 29.38 12.49
CA ASN A 491 -3.93 29.20 13.56
C ASN A 491 -4.73 27.89 13.43
N SER A 492 -4.66 27.19 12.29
CA SER A 492 -5.42 25.95 12.04
C SER A 492 -4.64 24.70 12.42
N PHE A 493 -3.33 24.76 12.55
CA PHE A 493 -2.47 23.67 12.96
C PHE A 493 -1.68 24.04 14.21
N ASN A 494 -1.86 23.30 15.28
CA ASN A 494 -1.08 23.45 16.50
C ASN A 494 0.23 22.66 16.38
N MET A 495 1.36 23.36 16.44
CA MET A 495 2.69 22.73 16.28
C MET A 495 3.00 21.66 17.33
N SER A 496 2.30 21.64 18.47
CA SER A 496 2.44 20.56 19.45
C SER A 496 1.94 19.19 18.93
N TRP A 497 1.14 19.15 17.88
CA TRP A 497 0.73 17.90 17.23
C TRP A 497 1.90 17.15 16.58
N LEU A 498 3.01 17.84 16.34
CA LEU A 498 4.25 17.21 15.86
C LEU A 498 4.99 16.42 16.96
N ASN A 499 4.71 16.64 18.24
CA ASN A 499 5.45 16.02 19.33
C ASN A 499 5.45 14.50 19.26
N HIS A 500 4.30 13.95 18.84
CA HIS A 500 4.09 12.51 18.74
C HIS A 500 3.61 12.07 17.34
N ALA A 501 3.90 12.88 16.32
CA ALA A 501 3.48 12.61 14.95
C ALA A 501 4.26 11.44 14.33
N GLY A 502 3.54 10.63 13.55
CA GLY A 502 4.10 9.55 12.76
C GLY A 502 4.57 8.35 13.57
N MET A 503 5.28 7.45 12.89
CA MET A 503 5.70 6.17 13.45
C MET A 503 6.82 6.32 14.48
N VAL A 504 7.79 7.20 14.22
CA VAL A 504 8.99 7.31 15.07
C VAL A 504 8.70 8.02 16.39
N ARG A 505 7.81 9.00 16.37
CA ARG A 505 7.45 9.80 17.56
C ARG A 505 6.20 9.31 18.29
N ASN A 506 5.60 8.24 17.80
CA ASN A 506 4.38 7.67 18.36
C ASN A 506 4.53 7.33 19.85
N ASN A 507 3.57 7.78 20.67
CA ASN A 507 3.54 7.50 22.12
C ASN A 507 2.35 6.61 22.54
N SER A 508 1.56 6.13 21.59
CA SER A 508 0.42 5.22 21.85
C SER A 508 0.82 3.74 21.92
N GLY A 509 2.10 3.43 21.82
CA GLY A 509 2.61 2.07 21.73
C GLY A 509 2.73 1.51 20.31
N ASN A 510 2.35 2.29 19.29
CA ASN A 510 2.40 1.88 17.88
C ASN A 510 3.66 2.38 17.15
N GLY A 511 4.67 2.81 17.89
CA GLY A 511 5.92 3.33 17.32
C GLY A 511 6.79 2.26 16.69
N LEU A 512 7.63 2.71 15.75
CA LEU A 512 8.73 1.97 15.16
C LEU A 512 10.04 2.75 15.34
N PRO A 513 11.19 2.06 15.46
CA PRO A 513 12.47 2.75 15.48
C PRO A 513 12.71 3.47 14.14
N GLY A 514 13.38 4.62 14.17
CA GLY A 514 13.68 5.40 12.95
C GLY A 514 14.44 4.63 11.88
N THR A 515 15.10 3.54 12.25
CA THR A 515 15.80 2.63 11.34
C THR A 515 14.85 1.75 10.51
N SER A 516 13.58 1.64 10.92
CA SER A 516 12.55 0.86 10.23
C SER A 516 11.49 1.73 9.52
N VAL A 517 11.74 3.03 9.40
CA VAL A 517 10.75 3.99 8.88
C VAL A 517 11.33 4.84 7.76
N VAL A 518 10.60 4.95 6.66
CA VAL A 518 10.86 5.90 5.57
C VAL A 518 9.87 7.06 5.69
N THR A 519 10.39 8.24 5.97
CA THR A 519 9.60 9.48 6.08
C THR A 519 9.54 10.21 4.75
N PHE A 520 8.39 10.75 4.40
CA PHE A 520 8.19 11.44 3.12
C PHE A 520 7.14 12.56 3.23
N LEU A 521 7.13 13.45 2.29
CA LEU A 521 6.16 14.57 2.23
C LEU A 521 5.07 14.30 1.19
N ASP A 522 5.47 13.91 -0.01
CA ASP A 522 4.60 13.43 -1.08
C ASP A 522 5.26 12.25 -1.81
N ASN A 523 4.45 11.45 -2.48
CA ASN A 523 4.87 10.40 -3.39
C ASN A 523 4.09 10.49 -4.71
N HIS A 524 4.28 9.55 -5.62
CA HIS A 524 3.64 9.55 -6.93
C HIS A 524 2.10 9.46 -6.87
N ASP A 525 1.53 8.89 -5.81
CA ASP A 525 0.09 8.84 -5.59
C ASP A 525 -0.42 10.11 -4.92
N THR A 526 0.10 10.44 -3.74
CA THR A 526 -0.36 11.63 -3.01
C THR A 526 -0.02 12.93 -3.73
N GLY A 527 1.02 12.95 -4.55
CA GLY A 527 1.44 14.12 -5.32
C GLY A 527 0.60 14.42 -6.56
N LYS A 528 -0.30 13.52 -6.97
CA LYS A 528 -1.30 13.72 -8.03
C LYS A 528 -2.71 13.89 -7.51
N GLU A 529 -2.99 13.44 -6.29
CA GLU A 529 -4.29 13.53 -5.67
C GLU A 529 -4.47 14.88 -4.96
N HIS A 530 -5.35 15.71 -5.51
CA HIS A 530 -5.48 17.12 -5.15
C HIS A 530 -5.98 17.35 -3.72
N ASP A 531 -6.53 16.37 -3.06
CA ASP A 531 -6.94 16.38 -1.65
C ASP A 531 -5.85 15.89 -0.68
N LYS A 532 -4.75 15.32 -1.22
CA LYS A 532 -3.67 14.71 -0.41
C LYS A 532 -2.31 15.37 -0.56
N TRP A 533 -2.07 16.13 -1.62
CA TRP A 533 -0.77 16.72 -1.87
C TRP A 533 -0.47 17.93 -0.99
N VAL A 534 0.82 18.23 -0.86
CA VAL A 534 1.29 19.47 -0.23
C VAL A 534 1.28 20.59 -1.27
N THR A 535 0.56 21.68 -0.98
CA THR A 535 0.38 22.80 -1.90
C THR A 535 1.28 23.98 -1.62
N LYS A 536 1.74 24.14 -0.37
CA LYS A 536 2.59 25.26 0.04
C LYS A 536 3.54 24.84 1.17
N ASP A 537 4.51 25.67 1.46
CA ASP A 537 5.43 25.53 2.60
C ASP A 537 6.15 24.19 2.69
N HIS A 538 6.42 23.56 1.54
CA HIS A 538 7.18 22.31 1.44
C HIS A 538 8.45 22.34 2.30
N GLN A 539 9.08 23.53 2.45
CA GLN A 539 10.29 23.69 3.26
C GLN A 539 10.08 23.34 4.74
N LEU A 540 8.88 23.52 5.30
CA LEU A 540 8.59 23.14 6.69
C LEU A 540 8.54 21.62 6.85
N GLY A 541 7.82 20.93 5.96
CA GLY A 541 7.76 19.48 5.98
C GLY A 541 9.13 18.84 5.76
N TYR A 542 9.91 19.37 4.79
CA TYR A 542 11.27 18.89 4.56
C TYR A 542 12.24 19.26 5.69
N ALA A 543 12.09 20.40 6.35
CA ALA A 543 12.88 20.71 7.51
C ALA A 543 12.63 19.69 8.64
N TYR A 544 11.37 19.23 8.81
CA TYR A 544 11.07 18.18 9.76
C TYR A 544 11.75 16.86 9.35
N ILE A 545 11.43 16.26 8.21
CA ILE A 545 11.90 14.92 7.87
C ILE A 545 13.42 14.84 7.66
N LEU A 546 14.07 15.90 7.16
CA LEU A 546 15.52 15.92 6.95
C LEU A 546 16.32 16.15 8.25
N THR A 547 15.69 16.66 9.30
CA THR A 547 16.36 16.88 10.59
C THR A 547 15.98 15.86 11.66
N HIS A 548 14.91 15.11 11.47
CA HIS A 548 14.42 14.10 12.42
C HIS A 548 14.95 12.69 12.11
N GLU A 549 14.65 11.77 13.00
CA GLU A 549 14.89 10.32 12.82
C GLU A 549 14.07 9.82 11.64
N GLY A 550 14.34 8.60 11.22
CA GLY A 550 13.78 8.03 10.01
C GLY A 550 14.66 8.27 8.79
N ARG A 551 14.35 7.59 7.71
CA ARG A 551 15.01 7.71 6.41
C ARG A 551 14.19 8.66 5.53
N PRO A 552 14.62 9.91 5.33
CA PRO A 552 13.84 10.86 4.54
C PRO A 552 13.87 10.51 3.06
N CYS A 553 12.70 10.55 2.44
CA CYS A 553 12.51 10.38 1.01
C CYS A 553 12.04 11.70 0.37
N LEU A 554 12.85 12.24 -0.53
CA LEU A 554 12.49 13.40 -1.34
C LEU A 554 11.58 12.95 -2.50
N PHE A 555 10.65 13.79 -2.89
CA PHE A 555 9.85 13.57 -4.10
C PHE A 555 10.46 14.30 -5.28
N TYR A 556 10.68 13.62 -6.41
CA TYR A 556 11.35 14.15 -7.61
C TYR A 556 10.83 15.52 -8.06
N PRO A 557 9.49 15.76 -8.17
CA PRO A 557 8.97 17.06 -8.58
C PRO A 557 9.37 18.22 -7.66
N HIS A 558 9.53 17.99 -6.36
CA HIS A 558 9.94 19.02 -5.42
C HIS A 558 11.41 19.44 -5.58
N PHE A 559 12.23 18.59 -6.15
CA PHE A 559 13.67 18.83 -6.36
C PHE A 559 14.01 19.24 -7.79
N PHE A 560 13.38 18.60 -8.78
CA PHE A 560 13.67 18.82 -10.20
C PHE A 560 12.56 19.51 -10.98
N GLY A 561 11.33 19.50 -10.48
CA GLY A 561 10.11 19.83 -11.23
C GLY A 561 9.58 18.64 -12.03
N VAL A 562 8.52 18.86 -12.80
CA VAL A 562 7.94 17.89 -13.74
C VAL A 562 8.34 18.27 -15.17
N THR A 563 8.45 17.30 -16.07
CA THR A 563 8.83 17.60 -17.45
C THR A 563 7.75 18.40 -18.19
N GLN A 564 6.49 18.07 -17.90
CA GLN A 564 5.31 18.79 -18.43
C GLN A 564 4.27 18.87 -17.32
N VAL A 565 3.67 20.05 -17.15
CA VAL A 565 2.54 20.22 -16.24
C VAL A 565 1.29 19.69 -16.92
N ASP A 566 0.63 18.74 -16.30
CA ASP A 566 -0.65 18.16 -16.72
C ASP A 566 -1.73 18.36 -15.64
N ALA A 567 -2.91 17.79 -15.83
CA ALA A 567 -4.01 17.94 -14.88
C ALA A 567 -3.69 17.30 -13.51
N ASP A 568 -3.01 16.15 -13.52
CA ASP A 568 -2.64 15.42 -12.30
C ASP A 568 -1.51 16.13 -11.55
N HIS A 569 -0.67 16.89 -12.24
CA HIS A 569 0.51 17.57 -11.69
C HIS A 569 0.42 19.10 -11.77
N SER A 570 -0.78 19.66 -11.73
CA SER A 570 -1.03 21.11 -11.86
C SER A 570 -0.43 21.95 -10.72
N ASN A 571 -0.08 21.33 -9.58
CA ASN A 571 0.62 21.99 -8.46
C ASN A 571 2.14 22.12 -8.67
N TYR A 572 2.70 21.54 -9.73
CA TYR A 572 4.13 21.54 -9.99
C TYR A 572 4.50 22.45 -11.16
N THR A 573 5.78 22.72 -11.27
CA THR A 573 6.37 23.51 -12.35
C THR A 573 7.40 22.67 -13.11
N THR A 574 7.71 23.07 -14.35
CA THR A 574 8.70 22.35 -15.18
C THR A 574 10.13 22.46 -14.63
N THR A 575 10.36 23.41 -13.72
CA THR A 575 11.60 23.51 -12.95
C THR A 575 11.23 23.79 -11.51
N ALA A 576 11.68 22.97 -10.57
CA ALA A 576 11.43 23.22 -9.16
C ALA A 576 11.95 24.64 -8.77
N PRO A 577 11.22 25.37 -7.93
CA PRO A 577 11.68 26.69 -7.48
C PRO A 577 13.10 26.58 -6.90
N SER A 578 14.00 27.40 -7.41
CA SER A 578 15.42 27.37 -6.97
C SER A 578 15.56 27.60 -5.46
N SER A 579 14.68 28.41 -4.88
CA SER A 579 14.61 28.64 -3.44
C SER A 579 14.32 27.36 -2.65
N LEU A 580 13.39 26.51 -3.10
CA LEU A 580 13.11 25.22 -2.47
C LEU A 580 14.28 24.26 -2.65
N LYS A 581 14.76 24.08 -3.87
CA LYS A 581 15.89 23.20 -4.19
C LYS A 581 17.12 23.53 -3.34
N ASN A 582 17.48 24.82 -3.21
CA ASN A 582 18.61 25.26 -2.40
C ASN A 582 18.39 24.98 -0.90
N LYS A 583 17.18 25.16 -0.38
CA LYS A 583 16.83 24.79 0.99
C LYS A 583 16.98 23.28 1.22
N LEU A 584 16.53 22.44 0.28
CA LEU A 584 16.68 20.99 0.37
C LEU A 584 18.15 20.59 0.40
N LYS A 585 18.98 21.13 -0.51
CA LYS A 585 20.44 20.88 -0.51
C LYS A 585 21.08 21.29 0.82
N LYS A 586 20.69 22.42 1.37
CA LYS A 586 21.20 22.90 2.67
C LYS A 586 20.76 22.01 3.83
N LEU A 587 19.53 21.54 3.84
CA LEU A 587 19.03 20.61 4.87
C LEU A 587 19.73 19.26 4.80
N ILE A 588 20.00 18.74 3.59
CA ILE A 588 20.79 17.51 3.39
C ILE A 588 22.22 17.68 3.92
N GLU A 589 22.87 18.82 3.61
CA GLU A 589 24.19 19.16 4.15
C GLU A 589 24.19 19.17 5.69
N ILE A 590 23.18 19.83 6.29
CA ILE A 590 23.03 19.92 7.74
C ILE A 590 22.83 18.53 8.36
N ARG A 591 21.94 17.69 7.77
CA ARG A 591 21.74 16.31 8.21
C ARG A 591 23.05 15.53 8.29
N LYS A 592 23.82 15.57 7.22
CA LYS A 592 25.10 14.83 7.13
C LYS A 592 26.18 15.37 8.06
N LYS A 593 26.26 16.69 8.17
CA LYS A 593 27.33 17.35 8.91
C LYS A 593 27.12 17.31 10.43
N TYR A 594 25.89 17.47 10.90
CA TYR A 594 25.61 17.72 12.31
C TYR A 594 24.77 16.67 13.01
N LEU A 595 23.94 15.89 12.29
CA LEU A 595 22.86 15.12 12.91
C LEU A 595 23.15 13.62 12.92
N GLY A 596 22.72 12.96 13.99
CA GLY A 596 22.75 11.51 14.21
C GLY A 596 21.77 11.16 15.33
N GLY A 597 21.83 9.99 15.91
CA GLY A 597 21.13 9.63 17.14
C GLY A 597 19.65 10.03 17.28
N ILE A 598 19.21 10.10 18.54
CA ILE A 598 17.82 10.34 18.92
C ILE A 598 17.48 11.85 19.00
N ILE A 599 16.18 12.12 19.03
CA ILE A 599 15.62 13.46 19.18
C ILE A 599 14.87 13.61 20.53
N THR A 600 14.83 14.82 21.08
CA THR A 600 13.94 15.19 22.18
C THR A 600 13.22 16.47 21.84
N VAL A 601 11.93 16.57 22.17
CA VAL A 601 11.13 17.78 21.92
C VAL A 601 11.25 18.70 23.11
N LEU A 602 11.89 19.85 22.93
CA LEU A 602 12.12 20.83 23.99
C LEU A 602 10.88 21.65 24.29
N SER A 603 10.01 21.85 23.29
CA SER A 603 8.75 22.57 23.45
C SER A 603 7.66 21.77 24.16
N GLU A 604 7.82 20.47 24.34
CA GLU A 604 6.87 19.58 25.02
C GLU A 604 7.07 19.56 26.54
N THR A 605 8.29 19.53 27.00
CA THR A 605 8.65 19.20 28.39
C THR A 605 8.54 20.36 29.37
N GLY A 606 7.45 21.12 29.29
CA GLY A 606 6.99 21.91 30.43
C GLY A 606 7.70 23.21 30.70
N ASN A 607 8.51 23.73 29.77
CA ASN A 607 9.13 25.04 29.92
C ASN A 607 9.11 25.93 28.68
N PRO A 608 8.03 25.94 27.88
CA PRO A 608 7.90 27.00 26.91
C PRO A 608 7.58 28.30 27.67
N TYR A 609 8.41 29.28 27.49
CA TYR A 609 8.15 30.60 28.04
C TYR A 609 8.44 31.68 26.98
N PRO A 610 7.50 32.55 26.70
CA PRO A 610 6.13 32.57 27.18
C PRO A 610 5.27 31.47 26.52
N SER A 611 4.38 30.88 27.29
CA SER A 611 3.50 29.77 26.85
C SER A 611 2.58 30.11 25.66
N SER A 612 2.29 31.36 25.42
CA SER A 612 1.50 31.86 24.30
C SER A 612 2.09 31.58 22.92
N ASN A 613 3.36 31.22 22.82
CA ASN A 613 4.02 30.90 21.55
C ASN A 613 4.06 29.40 21.24
N CYS A 614 3.63 28.52 22.14
CA CYS A 614 3.67 27.07 21.98
C CYS A 614 2.85 26.59 20.78
N GLN A 615 1.74 27.27 20.48
CA GLN A 615 0.86 26.86 19.38
C GLN A 615 1.53 26.97 18.00
N ASN A 616 2.45 27.91 17.81
CA ASN A 616 3.06 28.16 16.50
C ASN A 616 4.50 27.66 16.39
N LEU A 617 5.10 27.20 17.48
CA LEU A 617 6.49 26.76 17.52
C LEU A 617 6.61 25.30 17.91
N TYR A 618 7.41 24.58 17.15
CA TYR A 618 7.95 23.27 17.50
C TYR A 618 9.46 23.41 17.65
N ILE A 619 10.00 23.03 18.79
CA ILE A 619 11.44 23.08 19.07
C ILE A 619 11.90 21.70 19.53
N ALA A 620 12.86 21.14 18.81
CA ALA A 620 13.43 19.84 19.12
C ALA A 620 14.95 19.88 19.07
N ARG A 621 15.61 19.06 19.91
CA ARG A 621 17.05 18.87 19.88
C ARG A 621 17.35 17.45 19.41
N ARG A 622 18.22 17.33 18.40
CA ARG A 622 18.72 16.06 17.90
C ARG A 622 20.19 15.88 18.28
N GLN A 623 20.56 14.66 18.67
CA GLN A 623 21.94 14.28 18.91
C GLN A 623 22.80 14.43 17.64
N GLY A 624 24.09 14.48 17.84
CA GLY A 624 25.07 14.54 16.77
C GLY A 624 25.49 13.19 16.22
N ASN A 625 26.38 13.25 15.25
CA ASN A 625 26.88 12.10 14.49
C ASN A 625 28.18 11.49 15.08
N GLY A 626 28.51 11.82 16.32
CA GLY A 626 29.73 11.39 16.98
C GLY A 626 30.92 12.36 16.80
N THR A 627 30.92 13.20 15.77
CA THR A 627 31.92 14.25 15.55
C THR A 627 31.42 15.63 15.93
N LYS A 628 30.12 15.85 15.86
CA LYS A 628 29.39 17.06 16.22
C LYS A 628 28.34 16.74 17.28
N ASP A 629 27.96 17.70 18.10
CA ASP A 629 27.03 17.51 19.22
C ASP A 629 25.55 17.59 18.84
N GLY A 630 25.26 17.71 17.56
CA GLY A 630 23.89 17.80 17.07
C GLY A 630 23.40 19.23 16.89
N ALA A 631 22.09 19.38 16.79
CA ALA A 631 21.45 20.67 16.55
C ALA A 631 20.11 20.80 17.27
N ILE A 632 19.66 22.04 17.43
CA ILE A 632 18.28 22.38 17.82
C ILE A 632 17.56 22.90 16.58
N ILE A 633 16.42 22.34 16.30
CA ILE A 633 15.54 22.64 15.17
C ILE A 633 14.36 23.44 15.71
N VAL A 634 14.06 24.57 15.10
CA VAL A 634 12.90 25.42 15.44
C VAL A 634 12.05 25.55 14.18
N LEU A 635 10.81 25.10 14.22
CA LEU A 635 9.82 25.27 13.16
C LEU A 635 8.75 26.27 13.61
N ASN A 636 8.36 27.18 12.72
CA ASN A 636 7.34 28.20 12.97
C ASN A 636 6.30 28.19 11.85
N ASN A 637 5.05 27.86 12.16
CA ASN A 637 3.96 27.87 11.20
C ASN A 637 3.13 29.16 11.21
N HIS A 638 3.48 30.17 12.00
CA HIS A 638 2.75 31.43 12.03
C HIS A 638 2.84 32.16 10.68
N ASP A 639 1.72 32.69 10.20
CA ASP A 639 1.60 33.18 8.82
C ASP A 639 2.44 34.44 8.53
N SER A 640 2.64 35.34 9.49
CA SER A 640 3.23 36.66 9.23
C SER A 640 4.34 37.09 10.20
N SER A 641 4.55 36.39 11.32
CA SER A 641 5.43 36.84 12.36
C SER A 641 6.53 35.84 12.71
N THR A 642 7.73 36.32 12.91
CA THR A 642 8.75 35.60 13.66
C THR A 642 8.23 35.29 15.05
N LYS A 643 8.38 34.07 15.50
CA LYS A 643 8.04 33.63 16.85
C LYS A 643 9.29 33.18 17.58
N ALA A 644 9.31 33.44 18.88
CA ALA A 644 10.39 33.06 19.78
C ALA A 644 9.84 32.37 21.03
N MET A 645 10.61 31.49 21.62
CA MET A 645 10.26 30.77 22.84
C MET A 645 11.51 30.47 23.67
N TRP A 646 11.40 30.62 24.97
CA TRP A 646 12.39 30.14 25.92
C TRP A 646 12.22 28.62 26.14
N VAL A 647 13.32 27.88 25.99
CA VAL A 647 13.35 26.44 26.22
C VAL A 647 14.59 26.07 27.05
N THR A 648 14.50 24.95 27.77
CA THR A 648 15.65 24.32 28.41
C THR A 648 16.28 23.32 27.46
N VAL A 649 17.53 23.54 27.07
CA VAL A 649 18.18 22.71 26.03
C VAL A 649 18.87 21.47 26.59
N ASN A 650 19.13 21.40 27.88
CA ASN A 650 19.73 20.24 28.53
C ASN A 650 18.64 19.16 28.75
N ALA A 651 18.86 17.98 28.22
CA ALA A 651 17.96 16.84 28.34
C ALA A 651 18.76 15.57 28.63
N SER A 652 18.11 14.58 29.23
CA SER A 652 18.72 13.28 29.50
C SER A 652 19.23 12.64 28.18
N GLY A 653 20.43 12.10 28.21
CA GLY A 653 21.07 11.52 27.02
C GLY A 653 21.72 12.53 26.07
N PHE A 654 21.68 13.81 26.38
CA PHE A 654 22.30 14.87 25.57
C PHE A 654 23.44 15.56 26.30
N SER A 655 24.45 16.07 25.57
CA SER A 655 25.55 16.84 26.11
C SER A 655 25.04 18.14 26.76
N ASN A 656 25.70 18.60 27.81
CA ASN A 656 25.37 19.87 28.48
C ASN A 656 25.80 21.07 27.65
N TRP A 657 24.85 21.95 27.31
CA TRP A 657 25.08 23.16 26.55
C TRP A 657 24.97 24.45 27.39
N ALA A 658 24.85 24.36 28.72
CA ALA A 658 24.86 25.52 29.59
C ALA A 658 26.13 26.38 29.36
N GLY A 659 25.95 27.68 29.22
CA GLY A 659 27.04 28.65 28.93
C GLY A 659 27.59 28.58 27.49
N LYS A 660 27.11 27.68 26.64
CA LYS A 660 27.59 27.54 25.25
C LYS A 660 26.94 28.60 24.36
N ARG A 661 27.70 29.09 23.40
CA ARG A 661 27.18 29.95 22.33
C ARG A 661 26.69 29.12 21.18
N LEU A 662 25.46 29.42 20.76
CA LEU A 662 24.79 28.77 19.61
C LEU A 662 24.75 29.71 18.42
N VAL A 663 24.84 29.14 17.23
CA VAL A 663 24.79 29.85 15.95
C VAL A 663 23.73 29.20 15.06
N ASN A 664 22.90 30.02 14.44
CA ASN A 664 21.97 29.55 13.41
C ASN A 664 22.74 29.28 12.12
N VAL A 665 22.83 28.00 11.71
CA VAL A 665 23.59 27.58 10.50
C VAL A 665 22.98 28.07 9.18
N LEU A 666 21.75 28.59 9.22
CA LEU A 666 21.09 29.23 8.08
C LEU A 666 21.38 30.73 7.98
N ASN A 667 21.76 31.36 9.10
CA ASN A 667 22.17 32.75 9.20
C ASN A 667 23.18 32.89 10.32
N THR A 668 24.45 32.79 10.00
CA THR A 668 25.56 32.78 10.99
C THR A 668 25.74 34.08 11.76
N SER A 669 25.07 35.17 11.36
CA SER A 669 25.03 36.42 12.17
C SER A 669 24.13 36.29 13.40
N GLN A 670 23.18 35.35 13.38
CA GLN A 670 22.30 35.06 14.51
C GLN A 670 23.03 34.14 15.51
N LYS A 671 23.24 34.65 16.69
CA LYS A 671 23.95 33.97 17.79
C LYS A 671 23.22 34.21 19.10
N VAL A 672 23.13 33.20 19.92
CA VAL A 672 22.57 33.28 21.28
C VAL A 672 23.46 32.51 22.25
N THR A 673 23.41 32.87 23.53
CA THR A 673 24.15 32.15 24.57
C THR A 673 23.18 31.44 25.48
N VAL A 674 23.38 30.14 25.66
CA VAL A 674 22.61 29.35 26.63
C VAL A 674 22.97 29.83 28.04
N GLN A 675 21.96 30.11 28.85
CA GLN A 675 22.16 30.55 30.23
C GLN A 675 22.76 29.41 31.08
N ALA A 676 23.27 29.75 32.26
CA ALA A 676 23.89 28.78 33.16
C ALA A 676 22.92 27.68 33.63
N ASP A 677 21.65 27.98 33.69
CA ASP A 677 20.58 27.04 34.01
C ASP A 677 20.10 26.18 32.81
N GLY A 678 20.71 26.34 31.63
CA GLY A 678 20.39 25.63 30.43
C GLY A 678 19.26 26.24 29.59
N ARG A 679 18.71 27.38 29.96
CA ARG A 679 17.68 28.07 29.19
C ARG A 679 18.26 28.93 28.07
N VAL A 680 17.51 29.01 26.96
CA VAL A 680 17.83 29.91 25.83
C VAL A 680 16.55 30.29 25.11
N GLU A 681 16.50 31.52 24.59
CA GLU A 681 15.44 31.94 23.69
C GLU A 681 15.83 31.61 22.23
N LEU A 682 14.98 30.86 21.54
CA LEU A 682 15.18 30.48 20.16
C LEU A 682 13.99 30.94 19.31
N SER A 683 14.28 31.38 18.09
CA SER A 683 13.26 31.93 17.18
C SER A 683 13.39 31.35 15.79
N ALA A 684 12.26 31.37 15.06
CA ALA A 684 12.21 31.09 13.63
C ALA A 684 11.32 32.11 12.89
N PRO A 685 11.62 32.43 11.62
CA PRO A 685 10.80 33.35 10.83
C PRO A 685 9.41 32.74 10.54
N SER A 686 8.47 33.60 10.14
CA SER A 686 7.13 33.18 9.74
C SER A 686 7.21 32.12 8.64
N ARG A 687 6.35 31.07 8.73
CA ARG A 687 6.30 29.95 7.77
C ARG A 687 7.69 29.40 7.43
N GLY A 688 8.55 29.30 8.46
CA GLY A 688 9.96 28.97 8.28
C GLY A 688 10.58 28.23 9.45
N TYR A 689 11.89 28.13 9.42
CA TYR A 689 12.65 27.38 10.41
C TYR A 689 14.02 28.00 10.66
N SER A 690 14.62 27.63 11.80
CA SER A 690 16.02 27.90 12.12
C SER A 690 16.68 26.67 12.72
N ILE A 691 17.97 26.51 12.54
CA ILE A 691 18.75 25.37 13.03
C ILE A 691 19.98 25.85 13.73
N TRP A 692 20.11 25.51 15.01
CA TRP A 692 21.09 26.03 15.92
C TRP A 692 22.07 24.91 16.33
N VAL A 693 23.36 25.19 16.15
CA VAL A 693 24.46 24.31 16.58
C VAL A 693 25.37 25.10 17.55
N LYS A 694 26.22 24.41 18.29
CA LYS A 694 27.27 25.09 19.04
C LYS A 694 28.20 25.82 18.08
N GLU A 695 28.63 27.04 18.45
CA GLU A 695 29.58 27.81 17.64
C GLU A 695 30.88 27.03 17.37
N THR A 696 31.30 26.20 18.32
CA THR A 696 32.46 25.30 18.17
C THR A 696 32.30 24.18 17.17
N ASP A 697 31.07 23.93 16.73
CA ASP A 697 30.74 22.84 15.77
C ASP A 697 30.60 23.35 14.32
N LEU A 698 30.65 24.67 14.08
CA LEU A 698 30.63 25.24 12.73
C LEU A 698 31.85 24.78 11.86
#